data_4339f61d225e94e2bc476673c4c7ef78
#
_entry.id   4339f61d225e94e2bc476673c4c7ef78
#
_cell.length_a   1.000
_cell.length_b   1.000
_cell.length_c   1.000
_cell.angle_alpha   90.00
_cell.angle_beta   90.00
_cell.angle_gamma   90.00
#
_symmetry.space_group_name_H-M   'P 1'
#
loop_
_entity.id
_entity.type
_entity.pdbx_description
1 polymer ?
#
loop_
_entity_poly.entity_id
_entity_poly.type
_entity_poly.pdbx_seq_one_letter_code
_entity_poly.pdbx_strand_id
1 'polypeptide(L)'
;MILYIAEKPALARAIAAVLPKPQYKDNGFIRLANGDVVSWCIGHLLEQAEPEDYNPDYKRWQTTHLPIVPQKWVLKVRKSAEQQLNVLKKLLKQADSLVHAGDPDREGQLLVDEVLAYCGVNGARLANTQRLLISDLNPPAVKRALGQLKPNKDFVPLSTSALARSRADWLYGLNMTRAYTLQGQKAGYQGVLSVGRVQTPLLGLVVRRDLEIANFVAKPFYQVVAEVETADKQGFTALWQPSAACAPWQDEEGRVLLKALAEKVQQKITGQPAVVSKLQHKDGKQAAPLPYNLSALQIDAGKRYGMTAQQVLDSCQQLYERHKLITYPRSDSRYLPREQLKQAVKVCGAIAANDPDLADAVQGANTTLISKAWNDSKVEAHHAIIPTEKRQPLSRLSVAEQRLYQLIARQYLAQFYPPFCYSDAVVELTIAGGNFIAKARTEQAAGWKQLFRRDAEPKPLDEHTDPAMQQTALPALKHGQQLLCTAAQLLEKQTRPAPAFTDASLLAAMTGISRYVKDEAVRKILRDTDGLGTDATRAGIIELLFKRGFLQRRGKLINATDTGKALIAALPEQASLPDMTARWEAALNAICQREQSYQAFMQPLITELSQLVHQAANVTPTGLPVQNTRRWRGGKAAAKAKSGTARRKAGNRTAVNRTAAKRN
;
A
#
# COMPACT_ATOMS: atom_id res chain seq x y z
N MET A 1 11.78 35.30 21.38
CA MET A 1 11.77 34.62 20.08
C MET A 1 10.89 33.41 20.19
N ILE A 2 9.89 33.28 19.31
CA ILE A 2 9.10 32.06 19.17
C ILE A 2 9.81 31.15 18.15
N LEU A 3 9.99 29.87 18.50
CA LEU A 3 10.54 28.86 17.61
C LEU A 3 9.43 27.90 17.18
N TYR A 4 9.13 27.90 15.87
CA TYR A 4 8.25 26.92 15.24
C TYR A 4 9.11 25.75 14.74
N ILE A 5 8.77 24.51 15.11
CA ILE A 5 9.48 23.30 14.67
C ILE A 5 8.52 22.43 13.85
N ALA A 6 8.72 22.45 12.53
CA ALA A 6 7.94 21.64 11.59
C ALA A 6 8.56 20.25 11.42
N GLU A 7 7.76 19.29 10.96
CA GLU A 7 8.25 17.94 10.65
C GLU A 7 9.18 17.91 9.42
N LYS A 8 8.89 18.76 8.43
CA LYS A 8 9.55 18.75 7.12
C LYS A 8 9.74 20.16 6.55
N PRO A 9 10.75 20.36 5.67
CA PRO A 9 11.03 21.69 5.10
C PRO A 9 9.86 22.31 4.34
N ALA A 10 9.00 21.49 3.70
CA ALA A 10 7.84 21.97 2.94
C ALA A 10 6.81 22.66 3.87
N LEU A 11 6.52 22.02 5.00
CA LEU A 11 5.62 22.56 6.03
C LEU A 11 6.19 23.83 6.66
N ALA A 12 7.50 23.83 6.97
CA ALA A 12 8.18 25.03 7.50
C ALA A 12 8.07 26.23 6.54
N ARG A 13 8.27 26.01 5.24
CA ARG A 13 8.09 27.06 4.24
C ARG A 13 6.66 27.56 4.13
N ALA A 14 5.67 26.68 4.25
CA ALA A 14 4.27 27.05 4.24
C ALA A 14 3.89 27.91 5.48
N ILE A 15 4.40 27.55 6.66
CA ILE A 15 4.24 28.35 7.88
C ILE A 15 4.90 29.71 7.71
N ALA A 16 6.17 29.75 7.30
CA ALA A 16 6.87 31.01 7.11
C ALA A 16 6.18 31.92 6.08
N ALA A 17 5.63 31.37 5.00
CA ALA A 17 5.01 32.14 3.92
C ALA A 17 3.87 33.07 4.38
N VAL A 18 3.19 32.74 5.49
CA VAL A 18 2.07 33.51 6.05
C VAL A 18 2.44 34.32 7.28
N LEU A 19 3.68 34.22 7.75
CA LEU A 19 4.24 34.96 8.87
C LEU A 19 4.92 36.26 8.41
N PRO A 20 5.30 37.20 9.33
CA PRO A 20 5.83 38.51 8.99
C PRO A 20 7.04 38.49 8.03
N LYS A 21 7.08 39.45 7.12
CA LYS A 21 8.17 39.70 6.16
C LYS A 21 8.91 40.98 6.47
N PRO A 22 10.18 41.15 6.08
CA PRO A 22 11.01 40.26 5.28
C PRO A 22 11.42 38.98 6.02
N GLN A 23 11.84 37.94 5.25
CA GLN A 23 12.24 36.63 5.76
C GLN A 23 13.64 36.31 5.25
N TYR A 24 14.49 35.87 6.15
CA TYR A 24 15.88 35.51 5.84
C TYR A 24 16.03 33.99 5.97
N LYS A 25 16.33 33.33 4.85
CA LYS A 25 16.61 31.89 4.80
C LYS A 25 18.05 31.65 5.20
N ASP A 26 18.23 30.70 6.09
CA ASP A 26 19.52 30.19 6.50
C ASP A 26 19.56 28.67 6.39
N ASN A 27 20.71 28.07 6.67
CA ASN A 27 20.86 26.63 6.62
C ASN A 27 20.10 26.00 7.80
N GLY A 28 18.98 25.35 7.49
CA GLY A 28 18.14 24.62 8.44
C GLY A 28 17.05 25.46 9.12
N PHE A 29 16.87 26.77 8.83
CA PHE A 29 15.80 27.58 9.39
C PHE A 29 15.47 28.82 8.54
N ILE A 30 14.36 29.47 8.87
CA ILE A 30 13.92 30.75 8.30
C ILE A 30 13.70 31.73 9.46
N ARG A 31 14.38 32.87 9.46
CA ARG A 31 14.20 33.95 10.41
C ARG A 31 13.17 34.96 9.86
N LEU A 32 12.26 35.39 10.70
CA LEU A 32 11.19 36.32 10.36
C LEU A 32 11.52 37.77 10.81
N ALA A 33 10.85 38.73 10.23
CA ALA A 33 11.07 40.18 10.54
C ALA A 33 10.92 40.53 12.01
N ASN A 34 10.02 39.84 12.72
CA ASN A 34 9.78 40.04 14.16
C ASN A 34 10.79 39.30 15.07
N GLY A 35 11.83 38.66 14.49
CA GLY A 35 12.83 37.90 15.22
C GLY A 35 12.45 36.46 15.52
N ASP A 36 11.22 36.02 15.25
CA ASP A 36 10.82 34.61 15.37
C ASP A 36 11.47 33.73 14.30
N VAL A 37 11.49 32.43 14.55
CA VAL A 37 12.19 31.46 13.71
C VAL A 37 11.30 30.28 13.40
N VAL A 38 11.32 29.84 12.12
CA VAL A 38 10.73 28.58 11.68
C VAL A 38 11.85 27.64 11.28
N SER A 39 11.97 26.52 11.98
CA SER A 39 12.89 25.42 11.66
C SER A 39 12.11 24.14 11.44
N TRP A 40 12.81 23.04 11.11
CA TRP A 40 12.17 21.78 10.75
C TRP A 40 13.05 20.57 11.08
N CYS A 41 12.41 19.43 11.17
CA CYS A 41 13.05 18.13 11.07
C CYS A 41 13.17 17.70 9.61
N ILE A 42 13.93 16.65 9.35
CA ILE A 42 14.09 16.02 8.02
C ILE A 42 13.69 14.53 8.09
N GLY A 43 12.54 14.25 8.68
CA GLY A 43 12.15 12.96 9.21
C GLY A 43 12.74 12.77 10.61
N HIS A 44 12.79 11.53 11.12
CA HIS A 44 13.40 11.25 12.42
C HIS A 44 14.87 11.66 12.45
N LEU A 45 15.22 12.58 13.34
CA LEU A 45 16.61 13.00 13.58
C LEU A 45 17.33 12.03 14.52
N LEU A 46 16.54 11.28 15.28
CA LEU A 46 16.99 10.31 16.29
C LEU A 46 16.56 8.89 15.86
N GLU A 47 17.23 7.90 16.41
CA GLU A 47 16.92 6.49 16.26
C GLU A 47 17.20 5.73 17.55
N GLN A 48 16.53 4.59 17.76
CA GLN A 48 16.80 3.72 18.90
C GLN A 48 18.26 3.22 18.81
N ALA A 49 18.92 3.17 19.95
CA ALA A 49 20.28 2.64 20.04
C ALA A 49 20.33 1.17 19.63
N GLU A 50 21.47 0.77 19.07
CA GLU A 50 21.72 -0.64 18.74
C GLU A 50 22.01 -1.45 20.01
N PRO A 51 21.83 -2.78 20.00
CA PRO A 51 22.07 -3.62 21.17
C PRO A 51 23.45 -3.44 21.80
N GLU A 52 24.49 -3.28 20.99
CA GLU A 52 25.87 -3.08 21.46
C GLU A 52 26.11 -1.74 22.18
N ASP A 53 25.20 -0.77 22.00
CA ASP A 53 25.25 0.48 22.77
C ASP A 53 24.77 0.30 24.21
N TYR A 54 23.99 -0.75 24.49
CA TYR A 54 23.56 -1.13 25.85
C TYR A 54 24.56 -2.06 26.54
N ASN A 55 25.09 -3.04 25.77
CA ASN A 55 26.13 -3.95 26.22
C ASN A 55 26.98 -4.37 25.01
N PRO A 56 28.31 -4.10 25.01
CA PRO A 56 29.24 -4.48 23.93
C PRO A 56 29.18 -5.98 23.55
N ASP A 57 28.88 -6.86 24.48
CA ASP A 57 28.76 -8.30 24.23
C ASP A 57 27.61 -8.64 23.31
N TYR A 58 26.60 -7.82 23.24
CA TYR A 58 25.45 -8.00 22.33
C TYR A 58 25.82 -7.84 20.84
N LYS A 59 27.02 -7.36 20.52
CA LYS A 59 27.55 -7.36 19.16
C LYS A 59 27.69 -8.77 18.61
N ARG A 60 28.08 -9.72 19.46
CA ARG A 60 28.11 -11.14 19.13
C ARG A 60 26.78 -11.78 19.47
N TRP A 61 26.09 -12.29 18.45
CA TRP A 61 24.80 -12.93 18.66
C TRP A 61 24.96 -14.26 19.39
N GLN A 62 24.28 -14.41 20.51
CA GLN A 62 24.25 -15.63 21.31
C GLN A 62 22.87 -15.85 21.91
N THR A 63 22.44 -17.09 22.01
CA THR A 63 21.13 -17.45 22.58
C THR A 63 21.01 -17.05 24.06
N THR A 64 22.14 -17.05 24.81
CA THR A 64 22.21 -16.67 26.22
C THR A 64 21.93 -15.19 26.46
N HIS A 65 22.04 -14.36 25.45
CA HIS A 65 21.74 -12.93 25.55
C HIS A 65 20.27 -12.59 25.33
N LEU A 66 19.45 -13.54 24.89
CA LEU A 66 18.06 -13.30 24.52
C LEU A 66 17.07 -13.65 25.64
N PRO A 67 16.02 -12.87 25.86
CA PRO A 67 15.70 -11.65 25.12
C PRO A 67 16.49 -10.43 25.58
N ILE A 68 16.89 -9.55 24.65
CA ILE A 68 17.50 -8.26 24.95
C ILE A 68 16.36 -7.26 25.21
N VAL A 69 16.25 -6.79 26.43
CA VAL A 69 15.25 -5.80 26.88
C VAL A 69 15.97 -4.67 27.59
N PRO A 70 16.09 -3.47 27.00
CA PRO A 70 16.75 -2.36 27.64
C PRO A 70 15.99 -1.89 28.90
N GLN A 71 16.68 -1.77 30.01
CA GLN A 71 16.10 -1.16 31.23
C GLN A 71 15.88 0.34 31.06
N LYS A 72 16.83 1.00 30.39
CA LYS A 72 16.75 2.43 30.03
C LYS A 72 16.96 2.58 28.54
N TRP A 73 15.98 3.16 27.86
CA TRP A 73 16.05 3.41 26.43
C TRP A 73 17.01 4.57 26.11
N VAL A 74 17.81 4.39 25.07
CA VAL A 74 18.79 5.37 24.59
C VAL A 74 18.46 5.71 23.14
N LEU A 75 18.46 7.01 22.82
CA LEU A 75 18.33 7.51 21.46
C LEU A 75 19.69 7.98 20.95
N LYS A 76 19.98 7.65 19.71
CA LYS A 76 21.18 8.09 18.97
C LYS A 76 20.83 9.08 17.89
N VAL A 77 21.75 9.96 17.58
CA VAL A 77 21.61 10.90 16.47
C VAL A 77 21.89 10.15 15.16
N ARG A 78 20.99 10.25 14.21
CA ARG A 78 21.25 9.75 12.86
C ARG A 78 22.35 10.59 12.19
N LYS A 79 23.40 9.96 11.69
CA LYS A 79 24.53 10.65 11.04
C LYS A 79 24.09 11.65 9.96
N SER A 80 23.12 11.28 9.14
CA SER A 80 22.58 12.15 8.07
C SER A 80 21.78 13.35 8.60
N ALA A 81 21.36 13.35 9.85
CA ALA A 81 20.52 14.37 10.47
C ALA A 81 21.25 15.24 11.50
N GLU A 82 22.52 14.94 11.77
CA GLU A 82 23.31 15.60 12.81
C GLU A 82 23.40 17.12 12.63
N GLN A 83 23.61 17.58 11.40
CA GLN A 83 23.67 19.00 11.09
C GLN A 83 22.37 19.72 11.46
N GLN A 84 21.23 19.17 11.06
CA GLN A 84 19.91 19.77 11.34
C GLN A 84 19.58 19.72 12.84
N LEU A 85 19.92 18.65 13.52
CA LEU A 85 19.75 18.56 14.97
C LEU A 85 20.58 19.62 15.70
N ASN A 86 21.83 19.88 15.26
CA ASN A 86 22.68 20.92 15.83
C ASN A 86 22.12 22.31 15.62
N VAL A 87 21.47 22.58 14.47
CA VAL A 87 20.73 23.82 14.23
C VAL A 87 19.58 23.95 15.25
N LEU A 88 18.75 22.92 15.41
CA LEU A 88 17.64 22.93 16.37
C LEU A 88 18.12 23.10 17.81
N LYS A 89 19.21 22.44 18.22
CA LYS A 89 19.83 22.61 19.54
C LYS A 89 20.22 24.06 19.83
N LYS A 90 20.80 24.76 18.84
CA LYS A 90 21.17 26.17 19.00
C LYS A 90 19.93 27.07 19.10
N LEU A 91 18.94 26.85 18.24
CA LEU A 91 17.70 27.62 18.23
C LEU A 91 16.87 27.38 19.52
N LEU A 92 16.79 26.15 19.97
CA LEU A 92 16.11 25.82 21.24
C LEU A 92 16.72 26.54 22.45
N LYS A 93 18.03 26.76 22.49
CA LYS A 93 18.68 27.53 23.57
C LYS A 93 18.28 29.02 23.56
N GLN A 94 17.93 29.56 22.39
CA GLN A 94 17.60 30.97 22.19
C GLN A 94 16.10 31.26 22.28
N ALA A 95 15.26 30.24 22.16
CA ALA A 95 13.81 30.40 22.11
C ALA A 95 13.20 30.58 23.51
N ASP A 96 12.31 31.57 23.65
CA ASP A 96 11.51 31.83 24.86
C ASP A 96 10.24 30.96 24.84
N SER A 97 9.65 30.79 23.64
CA SER A 97 8.41 30.05 23.41
C SER A 97 8.57 29.07 22.28
N LEU A 98 7.88 27.92 22.36
CA LEU A 98 7.97 26.83 21.41
C LEU A 98 6.61 26.54 20.79
N VAL A 99 6.61 26.31 19.49
CA VAL A 99 5.44 25.84 18.74
C VAL A 99 5.82 24.55 18.01
N HIS A 100 5.23 23.46 18.46
CA HIS A 100 5.33 22.14 17.83
C HIS A 100 4.43 22.10 16.58
N ALA A 101 5.01 21.99 15.41
CA ALA A 101 4.32 21.96 14.13
C ALA A 101 4.66 20.69 13.33
N GLY A 102 4.68 19.54 13.99
CA GLY A 102 4.69 18.22 13.33
C GLY A 102 3.36 17.96 12.59
N ASP A 103 3.33 16.99 11.70
CA ASP A 103 2.07 16.56 11.07
C ASP A 103 1.06 16.12 12.15
N PRO A 104 -0.26 16.27 11.95
CA PRO A 104 -1.26 15.99 12.96
C PRO A 104 -1.58 14.49 13.10
N ASP A 105 -0.53 13.66 13.19
CA ASP A 105 -0.61 12.23 13.41
C ASP A 105 0.35 11.77 14.54
N ARG A 106 0.35 10.47 14.82
CA ARG A 106 1.17 9.87 15.88
C ARG A 106 2.68 10.05 15.64
N GLU A 107 3.11 9.88 14.40
CA GLU A 107 4.54 9.94 14.05
C GLU A 107 5.04 11.39 14.02
N GLY A 108 4.27 12.33 13.44
CA GLY A 108 4.61 13.75 13.44
C GLY A 108 4.65 14.36 14.83
N GLN A 109 3.79 13.88 15.75
CA GLN A 109 3.85 14.25 17.15
C GLN A 109 5.12 13.73 17.83
N LEU A 110 5.43 12.43 17.67
CA LEU A 110 6.61 11.81 18.30
C LEU A 110 7.90 12.46 17.79
N LEU A 111 8.00 12.68 16.50
CA LEU A 111 9.22 13.15 15.83
C LEU A 111 9.73 14.47 16.40
N VAL A 112 8.85 15.43 16.72
CA VAL A 112 9.22 16.71 17.32
C VAL A 112 9.36 16.57 18.84
N ASP A 113 8.47 15.84 19.53
CA ASP A 113 8.55 15.60 20.96
C ASP A 113 9.87 14.92 21.37
N GLU A 114 10.36 13.94 20.58
CA GLU A 114 11.68 13.31 20.79
C GLU A 114 12.83 14.31 20.71
N VAL A 115 12.78 15.25 19.76
CA VAL A 115 13.81 16.28 19.63
C VAL A 115 13.78 17.23 20.81
N LEU A 116 12.58 17.66 21.26
CA LEU A 116 12.44 18.49 22.45
C LEU A 116 13.02 17.80 23.69
N ALA A 117 12.64 16.55 23.92
CA ALA A 117 13.12 15.76 25.06
C ALA A 117 14.64 15.54 24.99
N TYR A 118 15.18 15.15 23.83
CA TYR A 118 16.62 14.93 23.62
C TYR A 118 17.46 16.19 23.82
N CYS A 119 16.89 17.37 23.50
CA CYS A 119 17.53 18.66 23.69
C CYS A 119 17.35 19.23 25.11
N GLY A 120 16.72 18.47 26.02
CA GLY A 120 16.57 18.85 27.44
C GLY A 120 15.43 19.87 27.70
N VAL A 121 14.45 19.99 26.77
CA VAL A 121 13.24 20.80 27.03
C VAL A 121 12.37 20.04 28.03
N ASN A 122 12.16 20.62 29.21
CA ASN A 122 11.39 20.01 30.31
C ASN A 122 10.64 21.07 31.13
N GLY A 123 9.97 20.64 32.20
CA GLY A 123 9.30 21.49 33.18
C GLY A 123 8.30 22.46 32.53
N ALA A 124 8.33 23.71 33.01
CA ALA A 124 7.42 24.78 32.56
C ALA A 124 7.54 25.05 31.04
N ARG A 125 8.74 24.94 30.51
CA ARG A 125 8.99 25.19 29.07
C ARG A 125 8.28 24.17 28.18
N LEU A 126 8.34 22.88 28.54
CA LEU A 126 7.60 21.83 27.83
C LEU A 126 6.09 21.98 28.03
N ALA A 127 5.65 22.29 29.26
CA ALA A 127 4.24 22.48 29.58
C ALA A 127 3.59 23.63 28.80
N ASN A 128 4.35 24.69 28.52
CA ASN A 128 3.90 25.89 27.78
C ASN A 128 4.07 25.76 26.26
N THR A 129 4.65 24.66 25.76
CA THR A 129 4.76 24.42 24.32
C THR A 129 3.39 24.36 23.69
N GLN A 130 3.22 25.12 22.58
CA GLN A 130 1.98 25.15 21.82
C GLN A 130 2.03 24.14 20.65
N ARG A 131 0.87 23.68 20.23
CA ARG A 131 0.69 22.75 19.12
C ARG A 131 -0.02 23.42 17.95
N LEU A 132 0.61 23.44 16.80
CA LEU A 132 0.07 23.90 15.53
C LEU A 132 -0.32 22.71 14.66
N LEU A 133 -1.59 22.58 14.32
CA LEU A 133 -2.14 21.49 13.51
C LEU A 133 -2.42 21.99 12.09
N ILE A 134 -1.69 21.47 11.12
CA ILE A 134 -1.84 21.83 9.69
C ILE A 134 -2.02 20.56 8.87
N SER A 135 -3.19 20.41 8.27
CA SER A 135 -3.52 19.34 7.32
C SER A 135 -3.49 19.82 5.86
N ASP A 136 -3.51 21.13 5.63
CA ASP A 136 -3.49 21.74 4.31
C ASP A 136 -2.46 22.89 4.28
N LEU A 137 -1.52 22.82 3.32
CA LEU A 137 -0.43 23.80 3.17
C LEU A 137 -0.85 25.09 2.45
N ASN A 138 -2.11 25.22 2.05
CA ASN A 138 -2.62 26.46 1.45
C ASN A 138 -2.55 27.63 2.44
N PRO A 139 -2.09 28.82 1.99
CA PRO A 139 -1.89 29.95 2.88
C PRO A 139 -3.10 30.32 3.76
N PRO A 140 -4.35 30.31 3.27
CA PRO A 140 -5.52 30.57 4.13
C PRO A 140 -5.70 29.52 5.24
N ALA A 141 -5.47 28.23 4.94
CA ALA A 141 -5.59 27.14 5.93
C ALA A 141 -4.50 27.25 7.00
N VAL A 142 -3.25 27.49 6.59
CA VAL A 142 -2.12 27.72 7.52
C VAL A 142 -2.37 28.94 8.41
N LYS A 143 -2.90 30.04 7.85
CA LYS A 143 -3.20 31.26 8.61
C LYS A 143 -4.30 31.02 9.66
N ARG A 144 -5.34 30.26 9.34
CA ARG A 144 -6.37 29.85 10.31
C ARG A 144 -5.80 28.99 11.43
N ALA A 145 -4.96 28.00 11.07
CA ALA A 145 -4.32 27.10 12.04
C ALA A 145 -3.44 27.88 13.04
N LEU A 146 -2.69 28.89 12.58
CA LEU A 146 -1.88 29.77 13.44
C LEU A 146 -2.73 30.56 14.44
N GLY A 147 -3.98 30.88 14.09
CA GLY A 147 -4.93 31.50 15.02
C GLY A 147 -5.59 30.54 16.01
N GLN A 148 -5.30 29.23 15.93
CA GLN A 148 -5.95 28.17 16.72
C GLN A 148 -4.94 27.25 17.39
N LEU A 149 -3.85 27.80 17.91
CA LEU A 149 -2.86 27.03 18.66
C LEU A 149 -3.49 26.34 19.87
N LYS A 150 -3.05 25.12 20.16
CA LYS A 150 -3.51 24.30 21.29
C LYS A 150 -2.34 23.97 22.20
N PRO A 151 -2.57 23.62 23.48
CA PRO A 151 -1.50 23.11 24.33
C PRO A 151 -0.93 21.80 23.80
N ASN A 152 0.42 21.67 23.65
CA ASN A 152 1.05 20.44 23.16
C ASN A 152 0.79 19.24 24.08
N LYS A 153 0.61 19.45 25.38
CA LYS A 153 0.30 18.40 26.37
C LYS A 153 -0.94 17.58 26.03
N ASP A 154 -1.89 18.15 25.30
CA ASP A 154 -3.13 17.47 24.93
C ASP A 154 -2.88 16.36 23.87
N PHE A 155 -1.75 16.45 23.16
CA PHE A 155 -1.35 15.55 22.09
C PHE A 155 -0.27 14.54 22.51
N VAL A 156 0.24 14.58 23.73
CA VAL A 156 1.22 13.62 24.27
C VAL A 156 0.78 12.15 24.11
N PRO A 157 -0.51 11.78 24.22
CA PRO A 157 -0.92 10.40 23.97
C PRO A 157 -0.58 9.88 22.56
N LEU A 158 -0.56 10.76 21.54
CA LEU A 158 -0.15 10.39 20.19
C LEU A 158 1.33 10.02 20.15
N SER A 159 2.22 10.85 20.72
CA SER A 159 3.66 10.52 20.79
C SER A 159 3.94 9.31 21.68
N THR A 160 3.18 9.12 22.75
CA THR A 160 3.29 7.93 23.62
C THR A 160 2.94 6.65 22.84
N SER A 161 1.89 6.67 22.04
CA SER A 161 1.48 5.55 21.18
C SER A 161 2.55 5.23 20.13
N ALA A 162 3.07 6.24 19.42
CA ALA A 162 4.12 6.05 18.42
C ALA A 162 5.42 5.53 19.05
N LEU A 163 5.81 6.04 20.23
CA LEU A 163 6.95 5.57 20.99
C LEU A 163 6.79 4.11 21.43
N ALA A 164 5.61 3.75 21.93
CA ALA A 164 5.27 2.37 22.31
C ALA A 164 5.42 1.43 21.12
N ARG A 165 4.88 1.82 19.96
CA ARG A 165 5.01 1.09 18.70
C ARG A 165 6.46 0.92 18.28
N SER A 166 7.24 2.00 18.25
CA SER A 166 8.66 1.97 17.86
C SER A 166 9.48 1.01 18.71
N ARG A 167 9.28 1.06 20.05
CA ARG A 167 9.97 0.17 20.99
C ARG A 167 9.52 -1.27 20.90
N ALA A 168 8.22 -1.51 20.73
CA ALA A 168 7.67 -2.84 20.53
C ALA A 168 8.20 -3.50 19.25
N ASP A 169 8.20 -2.76 18.14
CA ASP A 169 8.74 -3.23 16.87
C ASP A 169 10.25 -3.52 16.96
N TRP A 170 11.03 -2.70 17.71
CA TRP A 170 12.44 -2.92 17.98
C TRP A 170 12.67 -4.21 18.81
N LEU A 171 11.95 -4.35 19.93
CA LEU A 171 12.06 -5.53 20.81
C LEU A 171 11.73 -6.81 20.06
N TYR A 172 10.58 -6.84 19.40
CA TYR A 172 10.11 -8.02 18.69
C TYR A 172 11.03 -8.37 17.51
N GLY A 173 11.26 -7.38 16.65
CA GLY A 173 12.06 -7.57 15.44
C GLY A 173 13.49 -8.01 15.73
N LEU A 174 14.16 -7.37 16.70
CA LEU A 174 15.52 -7.71 17.13
C LEU A 174 15.62 -9.12 17.68
N ASN A 175 14.84 -9.41 18.72
CA ASN A 175 14.97 -10.66 19.48
C ASN A 175 14.56 -11.86 18.65
N MET A 176 13.44 -11.79 17.95
CA MET A 176 12.96 -12.88 17.08
C MET A 176 13.91 -13.11 15.90
N THR A 177 14.41 -12.03 15.27
CA THR A 177 15.40 -12.16 14.19
C THR A 177 16.67 -12.87 14.67
N ARG A 178 17.20 -12.48 15.81
CA ARG A 178 18.40 -13.13 16.38
C ARG A 178 18.14 -14.58 16.75
N ALA A 179 17.03 -14.86 17.42
CA ALA A 179 16.65 -16.20 17.84
C ALA A 179 16.58 -17.16 16.64
N TYR A 180 15.80 -16.83 15.61
CA TYR A 180 15.65 -17.71 14.44
C TYR A 180 16.91 -17.76 13.57
N THR A 181 17.68 -16.67 13.47
CA THR A 181 18.95 -16.69 12.74
C THR A 181 19.95 -17.63 13.39
N LEU A 182 20.06 -17.62 14.71
CA LEU A 182 20.94 -18.53 15.44
C LEU A 182 20.54 -20.00 15.28
N GLN A 183 19.25 -20.30 15.26
CA GLN A 183 18.76 -21.66 14.96
C GLN A 183 19.02 -22.05 13.51
N GLY A 184 18.82 -21.14 12.55
CA GLY A 184 19.16 -21.34 11.15
C GLY A 184 20.65 -21.62 10.95
N GLN A 185 21.53 -20.92 11.68
CA GLN A 185 22.97 -21.16 11.64
C GLN A 185 23.35 -22.55 12.16
N LYS A 186 22.69 -23.04 13.24
CA LYS A 186 22.86 -24.42 13.72
C LYS A 186 22.43 -25.43 12.64
N ALA A 187 21.43 -25.12 11.84
CA ALA A 187 20.98 -25.93 10.71
C ALA A 187 21.83 -25.77 9.43
N GLY A 188 22.92 -24.99 9.47
CA GLY A 188 23.85 -24.78 8.33
C GLY A 188 23.49 -23.60 7.42
N TYR A 189 22.50 -22.78 7.74
CA TYR A 189 22.12 -21.60 6.98
C TYR A 189 23.01 -20.40 7.35
N GLN A 190 23.52 -19.67 6.34
CA GLN A 190 24.46 -18.56 6.56
C GLN A 190 23.81 -17.16 6.49
N GLY A 191 22.52 -17.08 6.16
CA GLY A 191 21.79 -15.83 6.03
C GLY A 191 21.13 -15.37 7.34
N VAL A 192 20.48 -14.22 7.28
CA VAL A 192 19.66 -13.68 8.37
C VAL A 192 18.20 -14.06 8.16
N LEU A 193 17.61 -14.73 9.14
CA LEU A 193 16.18 -15.05 9.19
C LEU A 193 15.43 -13.91 9.89
N SER A 194 15.20 -12.81 9.16
CA SER A 194 14.56 -11.63 9.74
C SER A 194 13.08 -11.87 10.01
N VAL A 195 12.65 -11.54 11.22
CA VAL A 195 11.26 -11.61 11.69
C VAL A 195 10.78 -10.22 12.05
N GLY A 196 9.52 -9.91 11.75
CA GLY A 196 8.92 -8.63 12.10
C GLY A 196 7.41 -8.65 12.02
N ARG A 197 6.78 -7.82 12.82
CA ARG A 197 5.32 -7.77 13.02
C ARG A 197 4.49 -7.64 11.72
N VAL A 198 5.01 -6.95 10.71
CA VAL A 198 4.31 -6.76 9.44
C VAL A 198 4.87 -7.68 8.35
N GLN A 199 6.21 -7.77 8.24
CA GLN A 199 6.86 -8.54 7.18
C GLN A 199 6.58 -10.04 7.28
N THR A 200 6.52 -10.59 8.49
CA THR A 200 6.32 -12.03 8.68
C THR A 200 4.90 -12.49 8.34
N PRO A 201 3.83 -11.81 8.78
CA PRO A 201 2.47 -12.10 8.31
C PRO A 201 2.30 -11.95 6.80
N LEU A 202 2.95 -10.97 6.18
CA LEU A 202 2.94 -10.81 4.73
C LEU A 202 3.61 -11.99 4.01
N LEU A 203 4.77 -12.44 4.49
CA LEU A 203 5.43 -13.64 4.00
C LEU A 203 4.55 -14.89 4.20
N GLY A 204 3.94 -15.02 5.38
CA GLY A 204 3.01 -16.12 5.71
C GLY A 204 1.82 -16.17 4.76
N LEU A 205 1.29 -15.01 4.35
CA LEU A 205 0.21 -14.94 3.37
C LEU A 205 0.63 -15.52 2.01
N VAL A 206 1.83 -15.17 1.53
CA VAL A 206 2.36 -15.71 0.25
C VAL A 206 2.65 -17.20 0.35
N VAL A 207 3.27 -17.65 1.45
CA VAL A 207 3.56 -19.07 1.67
C VAL A 207 2.28 -19.90 1.69
N ARG A 208 1.25 -19.46 2.42
CA ARG A 208 -0.05 -20.15 2.44
C ARG A 208 -0.70 -20.23 1.07
N ARG A 209 -0.63 -19.15 0.27
CA ARG A 209 -1.12 -19.14 -1.10
C ARG A 209 -0.35 -20.10 -2.00
N ASP A 210 0.96 -20.18 -1.89
CA ASP A 210 1.79 -21.12 -2.64
C ASP A 210 1.47 -22.58 -2.29
N LEU A 211 1.24 -22.87 -1.00
CA LEU A 211 0.84 -24.21 -0.53
C LEU A 211 -0.58 -24.55 -0.99
N GLU A 212 -1.52 -23.61 -0.94
CA GLU A 212 -2.87 -23.79 -1.46
C GLU A 212 -2.85 -24.17 -2.96
N ILE A 213 -2.06 -23.47 -3.75
CA ILE A 213 -1.89 -23.75 -5.18
C ILE A 213 -1.22 -25.11 -5.40
N ALA A 214 -0.16 -25.43 -4.65
CA ALA A 214 0.59 -26.67 -4.81
C ALA A 214 -0.23 -27.91 -4.42
N ASN A 215 -1.11 -27.80 -3.42
CA ASN A 215 -1.94 -28.90 -2.93
C ASN A 215 -3.33 -28.92 -3.57
N PHE A 216 -3.62 -28.00 -4.50
CA PHE A 216 -4.93 -27.90 -5.11
C PHE A 216 -5.18 -29.06 -6.08
N VAL A 217 -6.30 -29.72 -5.89
CA VAL A 217 -6.80 -30.77 -6.79
C VAL A 217 -7.99 -30.20 -7.57
N ALA A 218 -7.81 -30.04 -8.87
CA ALA A 218 -8.85 -29.56 -9.78
C ALA A 218 -10.00 -30.59 -9.83
N LYS A 219 -11.23 -30.15 -9.64
CA LYS A 219 -12.45 -30.96 -9.77
C LYS A 219 -13.24 -30.47 -10.99
N PRO A 220 -13.68 -31.37 -11.88
CA PRO A 220 -14.58 -30.99 -12.96
C PRO A 220 -15.95 -30.61 -12.39
N PHE A 221 -16.59 -29.64 -13.02
CA PHE A 221 -17.96 -29.26 -12.76
C PHE A 221 -18.65 -28.85 -14.07
N TYR A 222 -19.97 -28.93 -14.06
CA TYR A 222 -20.77 -28.84 -15.27
C TYR A 222 -21.84 -27.76 -15.14
N GLN A 223 -22.02 -26.99 -16.20
CA GLN A 223 -23.05 -25.97 -16.32
C GLN A 223 -23.84 -26.18 -17.59
N VAL A 224 -25.11 -25.87 -17.58
CA VAL A 224 -25.98 -25.94 -18.78
C VAL A 224 -26.45 -24.51 -19.11
N VAL A 225 -26.18 -24.09 -20.33
CA VAL A 225 -26.61 -22.80 -20.88
C VAL A 225 -27.68 -23.07 -21.93
N ALA A 226 -28.87 -22.52 -21.73
CA ALA A 226 -29.93 -22.54 -22.71
C ALA A 226 -29.81 -21.36 -23.67
N GLU A 227 -29.92 -21.58 -24.96
CA GLU A 227 -30.11 -20.58 -25.99
C GLU A 227 -31.61 -20.39 -26.22
N VAL A 228 -32.10 -19.18 -25.96
CA VAL A 228 -33.53 -18.89 -25.97
C VAL A 228 -33.82 -17.80 -26.96
N GLU A 229 -34.88 -17.99 -27.77
CA GLU A 229 -35.36 -17.05 -28.77
C GLU A 229 -36.77 -16.55 -28.49
N THR A 230 -37.00 -15.29 -28.75
CA THR A 230 -38.35 -14.70 -28.84
C THR A 230 -39.01 -15.06 -30.17
N ALA A 231 -40.32 -14.80 -30.30
CA ALA A 231 -41.04 -14.96 -31.57
C ALA A 231 -40.43 -14.13 -32.72
N ASP A 232 -39.84 -12.96 -32.38
CA ASP A 232 -39.17 -12.05 -33.33
C ASP A 232 -37.71 -12.42 -33.59
N LYS A 233 -37.32 -13.65 -33.29
CA LYS A 233 -35.95 -14.18 -33.50
C LYS A 233 -34.84 -13.43 -32.75
N GLN A 234 -35.16 -12.76 -31.66
CA GLN A 234 -34.17 -12.16 -30.78
C GLN A 234 -33.64 -13.22 -29.78
N GLY A 235 -32.35 -13.57 -29.89
CA GLY A 235 -31.72 -14.58 -29.09
C GLY A 235 -31.04 -14.04 -27.83
N PHE A 236 -31.06 -14.81 -26.78
CA PHE A 236 -30.25 -14.59 -25.56
C PHE A 236 -29.94 -15.90 -24.88
N THR A 237 -29.02 -15.90 -23.91
CA THR A 237 -28.63 -17.11 -23.18
C THR A 237 -29.07 -17.07 -21.71
N ALA A 238 -29.42 -18.23 -21.16
CA ALA A 238 -29.81 -18.38 -19.76
C ALA A 238 -29.07 -19.56 -19.11
N LEU A 239 -28.55 -19.35 -17.89
CA LEU A 239 -27.81 -20.34 -17.14
C LEU A 239 -28.76 -21.14 -16.26
N TRP A 240 -28.64 -22.47 -16.32
CA TRP A 240 -29.37 -23.39 -15.45
C TRP A 240 -29.05 -23.12 -13.97
N GLN A 241 -30.10 -23.08 -13.15
CA GLN A 241 -30.03 -22.99 -11.71
C GLN A 241 -30.48 -24.32 -11.12
N PRO A 242 -29.56 -25.16 -10.61
CA PRO A 242 -29.92 -26.44 -10.00
C PRO A 242 -30.89 -26.24 -8.82
N SER A 243 -31.93 -27.05 -8.75
CA SER A 243 -32.85 -27.04 -7.63
C SER A 243 -32.24 -27.72 -6.38
N ALA A 244 -32.86 -27.58 -5.22
CA ALA A 244 -32.44 -28.22 -3.99
C ALA A 244 -32.35 -29.78 -4.11
N ALA A 245 -33.11 -30.39 -5.02
CA ALA A 245 -33.01 -31.81 -5.34
C ALA A 245 -31.67 -32.23 -5.93
N CYS A 246 -30.90 -31.28 -6.49
CA CYS A 246 -29.55 -31.52 -7.04
C CYS A 246 -28.44 -31.46 -5.99
N ALA A 247 -28.74 -31.08 -4.75
CA ALA A 247 -27.74 -30.89 -3.68
C ALA A 247 -26.79 -32.08 -3.47
N PRO A 248 -27.22 -33.36 -3.57
CA PRO A 248 -26.30 -34.51 -3.43
C PRO A 248 -25.20 -34.58 -4.48
N TRP A 249 -25.36 -33.90 -5.60
CA TRP A 249 -24.40 -33.85 -6.71
C TRP A 249 -23.71 -32.50 -6.86
N GLN A 250 -23.83 -31.64 -5.86
CA GLN A 250 -23.19 -30.33 -5.82
C GLN A 250 -22.06 -30.28 -4.80
N ASP A 251 -21.09 -29.39 -5.02
CA ASP A 251 -20.13 -29.01 -3.99
C ASP A 251 -20.68 -27.88 -3.08
N GLU A 252 -19.85 -27.45 -2.13
CA GLU A 252 -20.20 -26.37 -1.17
C GLU A 252 -20.53 -25.04 -1.85
N GLU A 253 -20.10 -24.83 -3.09
CA GLU A 253 -20.37 -23.62 -3.89
C GLU A 253 -21.56 -23.81 -4.84
N GLY A 254 -22.27 -24.93 -4.75
CA GLY A 254 -23.45 -25.24 -5.57
C GLY A 254 -23.13 -25.64 -7.01
N ARG A 255 -21.88 -25.99 -7.33
CA ARG A 255 -21.47 -26.45 -8.66
C ARG A 255 -21.81 -27.93 -8.85
N VAL A 256 -22.43 -28.25 -9.98
CA VAL A 256 -22.80 -29.64 -10.29
C VAL A 256 -21.57 -30.46 -10.68
N LEU A 257 -21.29 -31.52 -9.96
CA LEU A 257 -20.14 -32.40 -10.17
C LEU A 257 -20.45 -33.63 -11.03
N LEU A 258 -21.74 -33.96 -11.22
CA LEU A 258 -22.17 -35.13 -11.97
C LEU A 258 -22.51 -34.76 -13.42
N LYS A 259 -21.68 -35.18 -14.38
CA LYS A 259 -21.86 -34.90 -15.82
C LYS A 259 -23.20 -35.40 -16.35
N ALA A 260 -23.57 -36.64 -16.01
CA ALA A 260 -24.81 -37.26 -16.49
C ALA A 260 -26.08 -36.47 -16.10
N LEU A 261 -26.06 -35.79 -14.92
CA LEU A 261 -27.16 -34.93 -14.53
C LEU A 261 -27.27 -33.70 -15.45
N ALA A 262 -26.15 -33.06 -15.77
CA ALA A 262 -26.12 -31.89 -16.64
C ALA A 262 -26.47 -32.28 -18.10
N GLU A 263 -26.00 -33.39 -18.60
CA GLU A 263 -26.37 -33.95 -19.93
C GLU A 263 -27.89 -34.24 -20.01
N LYS A 264 -28.46 -34.82 -18.96
CA LYS A 264 -29.91 -35.06 -18.91
C LYS A 264 -30.73 -33.75 -18.94
N VAL A 265 -30.26 -32.74 -18.25
CA VAL A 265 -30.90 -31.41 -18.29
C VAL A 265 -30.78 -30.80 -19.69
N GLN A 266 -29.60 -30.82 -20.31
CA GLN A 266 -29.36 -30.36 -21.68
C GLN A 266 -30.33 -31.00 -22.68
N GLN A 267 -30.40 -32.33 -22.67
CA GLN A 267 -31.28 -33.09 -23.58
C GLN A 267 -32.76 -32.74 -23.34
N LYS A 268 -33.16 -32.62 -22.07
CA LYS A 268 -34.56 -32.38 -21.70
C LYS A 268 -35.08 -31.01 -22.14
N ILE A 269 -34.22 -29.97 -22.16
CA ILE A 269 -34.64 -28.59 -22.41
C ILE A 269 -34.54 -28.18 -23.92
N THR A 270 -33.75 -28.90 -24.70
CA THR A 270 -33.55 -28.58 -26.13
C THR A 270 -34.86 -28.71 -26.88
N GLY A 271 -35.26 -27.69 -27.64
CA GLY A 271 -36.51 -27.63 -28.40
C GLY A 271 -37.77 -27.41 -27.55
N GLN A 272 -37.63 -27.16 -26.24
CA GLN A 272 -38.79 -26.98 -25.36
C GLN A 272 -39.24 -25.54 -25.20
N PRO A 273 -40.50 -25.29 -24.91
CA PRO A 273 -40.97 -23.98 -24.54
C PRO A 273 -40.27 -23.47 -23.26
N ALA A 274 -39.88 -22.19 -23.26
CA ALA A 274 -39.37 -21.49 -22.14
C ALA A 274 -40.35 -20.39 -21.71
N VAL A 275 -40.73 -20.34 -20.44
CA VAL A 275 -41.68 -19.37 -19.92
C VAL A 275 -40.96 -18.40 -18.99
N VAL A 276 -41.20 -17.12 -19.19
CA VAL A 276 -40.69 -16.06 -18.31
C VAL A 276 -41.45 -16.12 -16.99
N SER A 277 -40.83 -16.70 -15.96
CA SER A 277 -41.39 -16.86 -14.62
C SER A 277 -41.21 -15.61 -13.74
N LYS A 278 -40.15 -14.82 -13.98
CA LYS A 278 -39.90 -13.60 -13.24
C LYS A 278 -39.06 -12.65 -14.06
N LEU A 279 -39.38 -11.37 -13.96
CA LEU A 279 -38.64 -10.30 -14.61
C LEU A 279 -38.37 -9.20 -13.59
N GLN A 280 -37.14 -8.81 -13.45
CA GLN A 280 -36.71 -7.73 -12.56
C GLN A 280 -35.82 -6.76 -13.31
N HIS A 281 -36.13 -5.47 -13.18
CA HIS A 281 -35.28 -4.38 -13.62
C HIS A 281 -34.87 -3.54 -12.41
N LYS A 282 -33.61 -3.20 -12.33
CA LYS A 282 -33.09 -2.35 -11.27
C LYS A 282 -32.11 -1.34 -11.82
N ASP A 283 -32.54 -0.08 -11.79
CA ASP A 283 -31.63 1.01 -12.13
C ASP A 283 -30.61 1.25 -11.02
N GLY A 284 -29.36 1.45 -11.42
CA GLY A 284 -28.25 1.66 -10.54
C GLY A 284 -27.46 2.91 -10.94
N LYS A 285 -26.91 3.58 -9.92
CA LYS A 285 -25.99 4.71 -10.12
C LYS A 285 -24.69 4.42 -9.40
N GLN A 286 -23.57 4.52 -10.11
CA GLN A 286 -22.24 4.36 -9.56
C GLN A 286 -21.54 5.72 -9.54
N ALA A 287 -21.32 6.25 -8.35
CA ALA A 287 -20.55 7.48 -8.17
C ALA A 287 -19.09 7.28 -8.62
N ALA A 288 -18.42 8.38 -8.97
CA ALA A 288 -16.99 8.36 -9.26
C ALA A 288 -16.20 7.74 -8.09
N PRO A 289 -15.16 6.95 -8.39
CA PRO A 289 -14.26 6.45 -7.37
C PRO A 289 -13.53 7.63 -6.71
N LEU A 290 -13.27 7.53 -5.40
CA LEU A 290 -12.52 8.56 -4.69
C LEU A 290 -11.14 8.79 -5.32
N PRO A 291 -10.56 9.98 -5.23
CA PRO A 291 -9.17 10.24 -5.60
C PRO A 291 -8.20 9.23 -4.97
N TYR A 292 -6.97 9.21 -5.43
CA TYR A 292 -5.98 8.25 -4.93
C TYR A 292 -5.40 8.66 -3.59
N ASN A 293 -5.23 7.68 -2.69
CA ASN A 293 -4.11 7.61 -1.75
C ASN A 293 -2.98 6.80 -2.40
N LEU A 294 -1.84 6.68 -1.71
CA LEU A 294 -0.68 5.98 -2.28
C LEU A 294 -0.98 4.51 -2.60
N SER A 295 -1.59 3.76 -1.69
CA SER A 295 -1.89 2.33 -1.92
C SER A 295 -2.85 2.11 -3.08
N ALA A 296 -3.91 2.91 -3.19
CA ALA A 296 -4.86 2.79 -4.29
C ALA A 296 -4.20 3.09 -5.65
N LEU A 297 -3.30 4.09 -5.70
CA LEU A 297 -2.54 4.41 -6.91
C LEU A 297 -1.57 3.27 -7.27
N GLN A 298 -0.84 2.72 -6.29
CA GLN A 298 0.08 1.61 -6.49
C GLN A 298 -0.65 0.35 -7.03
N ILE A 299 -1.83 0.05 -6.47
CA ILE A 299 -2.64 -1.10 -6.91
C ILE A 299 -3.13 -0.89 -8.35
N ASP A 300 -3.62 0.29 -8.71
CA ASP A 300 -4.14 0.56 -10.05
C ASP A 300 -3.01 0.61 -11.08
N ALA A 301 -1.91 1.30 -10.80
CA ALA A 301 -0.73 1.33 -11.66
C ALA A 301 -0.09 -0.07 -11.84
N GLY A 302 -0.07 -0.88 -10.78
CA GLY A 302 0.39 -2.26 -10.84
C GLY A 302 -0.49 -3.14 -11.75
N LYS A 303 -1.82 -2.97 -11.68
CA LYS A 303 -2.76 -3.69 -12.53
C LYS A 303 -2.66 -3.28 -14.00
N ARG A 304 -2.58 -1.98 -14.29
CA ARG A 304 -2.59 -1.43 -15.65
C ARG A 304 -1.24 -1.55 -16.34
N TYR A 305 -0.17 -1.24 -15.63
CA TYR A 305 1.16 -1.06 -16.22
C TYR A 305 2.20 -2.06 -15.73
N GLY A 306 1.84 -2.96 -14.79
CA GLY A 306 2.77 -3.91 -14.19
C GLY A 306 3.86 -3.26 -13.33
N MET A 307 3.62 -2.04 -12.84
CA MET A 307 4.58 -1.32 -11.99
C MET A 307 4.62 -1.93 -10.58
N THR A 308 5.81 -2.04 -10.00
CA THR A 308 5.94 -2.40 -8.59
C THR A 308 5.51 -1.26 -7.68
N ALA A 309 5.13 -1.56 -6.43
CA ALA A 309 4.75 -0.55 -5.45
C ALA A 309 5.88 0.47 -5.22
N GLN A 310 7.15 0.03 -5.23
CA GLN A 310 8.30 0.90 -5.07
C GLN A 310 8.51 1.83 -6.28
N GLN A 311 8.38 1.31 -7.51
CA GLN A 311 8.48 2.14 -8.72
C GLN A 311 7.43 3.25 -8.74
N VAL A 312 6.20 2.96 -8.32
CA VAL A 312 5.13 3.96 -8.21
C VAL A 312 5.49 5.02 -7.19
N LEU A 313 5.95 4.61 -6.00
CA LEU A 313 6.36 5.55 -4.94
C LEU A 313 7.49 6.48 -5.40
N ASP A 314 8.54 5.92 -6.00
CA ASP A 314 9.70 6.68 -6.46
C ASP A 314 9.30 7.70 -7.54
N SER A 315 8.49 7.29 -8.52
CA SER A 315 7.99 8.18 -9.58
C SER A 315 7.06 9.27 -9.02
N CYS A 316 6.18 8.94 -8.07
CA CYS A 316 5.34 9.94 -7.40
C CYS A 316 6.19 10.93 -6.60
N GLN A 317 7.27 10.47 -5.98
CA GLN A 317 8.19 11.34 -5.26
C GLN A 317 8.90 12.33 -6.20
N GLN A 318 9.30 11.90 -7.40
CA GLN A 318 9.83 12.80 -8.44
C GLN A 318 8.76 13.80 -8.93
N LEU A 319 7.54 13.34 -9.19
CA LEU A 319 6.42 14.22 -9.57
C LEU A 319 6.15 15.30 -8.51
N TYR A 320 6.26 14.95 -7.23
CA TYR A 320 6.06 15.87 -6.12
C TYR A 320 7.26 16.78 -5.85
N GLU A 321 8.45 16.20 -5.67
CA GLU A 321 9.63 16.96 -5.20
C GLU A 321 10.30 17.77 -6.30
N ARG A 322 10.51 17.16 -7.47
CA ARG A 322 11.21 17.77 -8.58
C ARG A 322 10.26 18.58 -9.47
N HIS A 323 9.17 17.95 -9.91
CA HIS A 323 8.28 18.53 -10.90
C HIS A 323 7.17 19.40 -10.28
N LYS A 324 6.82 19.19 -9.02
CA LYS A 324 5.73 19.91 -8.32
C LYS A 324 4.37 19.75 -9.00
N LEU A 325 4.14 18.65 -9.69
CA LEU A 325 2.96 18.38 -10.50
C LEU A 325 1.82 17.70 -9.73
N ILE A 326 2.12 17.07 -8.61
CA ILE A 326 1.14 16.42 -7.74
C ILE A 326 1.30 16.89 -6.30
N THR A 327 0.28 16.66 -5.48
CA THR A 327 0.31 16.87 -4.03
C THR A 327 1.13 15.79 -3.33
N TYR A 328 1.23 15.83 -1.99
CA TYR A 328 2.08 14.92 -1.21
C TYR A 328 1.77 13.44 -1.52
N PRO A 329 2.76 12.65 -1.96
CA PRO A 329 2.51 11.32 -2.52
C PRO A 329 2.34 10.21 -1.48
N ARG A 330 2.76 10.42 -0.22
CA ARG A 330 2.62 9.40 0.83
C ARG A 330 1.34 9.58 1.63
N SER A 331 0.31 10.10 0.98
CA SER A 331 -0.99 10.30 1.61
C SER A 331 -1.74 8.97 1.77
N ASP A 332 -2.33 8.80 2.93
CA ASP A 332 -3.28 7.74 3.31
C ASP A 332 -4.73 8.13 3.00
N SER A 333 -5.02 9.44 2.87
CA SER A 333 -6.35 9.96 2.63
C SER A 333 -6.76 9.88 1.15
N ARG A 334 -8.06 9.65 0.94
CA ARG A 334 -8.72 9.71 -0.38
C ARG A 334 -9.70 10.88 -0.47
N TYR A 335 -9.72 11.76 0.52
CA TYR A 335 -10.64 12.88 0.60
C TYR A 335 -9.92 14.20 0.38
N LEU A 336 -10.70 15.23 0.05
CA LEU A 336 -10.22 16.57 -0.29
C LEU A 336 -10.93 17.61 0.59
N PRO A 337 -10.20 18.65 1.04
CA PRO A 337 -10.81 19.79 1.72
C PRO A 337 -11.72 20.56 0.77
N ARG A 338 -12.89 20.97 1.25
CA ARG A 338 -13.85 21.76 0.44
C ARG A 338 -13.26 23.07 -0.06
N GLU A 339 -12.33 23.64 0.69
CA GLU A 339 -11.67 24.89 0.29
C GLU A 339 -10.91 24.77 -1.04
N GLN A 340 -10.36 23.58 -1.35
CA GLN A 340 -9.66 23.34 -2.61
C GLN A 340 -10.58 23.33 -3.84
N LEU A 341 -11.91 23.26 -3.67
CA LEU A 341 -12.84 23.46 -4.79
C LEU A 341 -12.64 24.79 -5.52
N LYS A 342 -12.23 25.83 -4.77
CA LYS A 342 -11.93 27.15 -5.35
C LYS A 342 -10.78 27.13 -6.36
N GLN A 343 -9.92 26.11 -6.27
CA GLN A 343 -8.76 25.93 -7.15
C GLN A 343 -9.06 24.96 -8.32
N ALA A 344 -10.21 24.30 -8.29
CA ALA A 344 -10.55 23.24 -9.26
C ALA A 344 -10.42 23.69 -10.73
N VAL A 345 -10.92 24.88 -11.07
CA VAL A 345 -10.82 25.44 -12.44
C VAL A 345 -9.36 25.61 -12.85
N LYS A 346 -8.51 26.12 -11.96
CA LYS A 346 -7.07 26.32 -12.25
C LYS A 346 -6.33 24.99 -12.41
N VAL A 347 -6.64 24.01 -11.54
CA VAL A 347 -6.07 22.66 -11.63
C VAL A 347 -6.49 21.96 -12.92
N CYS A 348 -7.78 22.03 -13.29
CA CYS A 348 -8.28 21.51 -14.57
C CYS A 348 -7.58 22.17 -15.77
N GLY A 349 -7.43 23.50 -15.74
CA GLY A 349 -6.69 24.22 -16.79
C GLY A 349 -5.21 23.85 -16.86
N ALA A 350 -4.58 23.52 -15.72
CA ALA A 350 -3.22 23.00 -15.71
C ALA A 350 -3.15 21.58 -16.28
N ILE A 351 -4.12 20.70 -15.99
CA ILE A 351 -4.20 19.34 -16.56
C ILE A 351 -4.25 19.40 -18.08
N ALA A 352 -5.14 20.22 -18.68
CA ALA A 352 -5.25 20.36 -20.14
C ALA A 352 -3.96 20.90 -20.78
N ALA A 353 -3.26 21.83 -20.10
CA ALA A 353 -2.00 22.38 -20.57
C ALA A 353 -0.83 21.37 -20.46
N ASN A 354 -0.85 20.48 -19.47
CA ASN A 354 0.17 19.49 -19.23
C ASN A 354 0.02 18.26 -20.15
N ASP A 355 -1.22 17.85 -20.40
CA ASP A 355 -1.58 16.70 -21.21
C ASP A 355 -2.74 17.06 -22.19
N PRO A 356 -2.42 17.36 -23.45
CA PRO A 356 -3.43 17.67 -24.48
C PRO A 356 -4.45 16.55 -24.69
N ASP A 357 -4.08 15.28 -24.44
CA ASP A 357 -5.00 14.13 -24.56
C ASP A 357 -6.14 14.16 -23.53
N LEU A 358 -6.00 14.96 -22.48
CA LEU A 358 -7.03 15.20 -21.47
C LEU A 358 -7.80 16.52 -21.68
N ALA A 359 -7.55 17.27 -22.76
CA ALA A 359 -8.22 18.55 -23.00
C ALA A 359 -9.75 18.39 -23.12
N ASP A 360 -10.22 17.41 -23.89
CA ASP A 360 -11.66 17.10 -24.02
C ASP A 360 -12.27 16.69 -22.68
N ALA A 361 -11.53 15.92 -21.88
CA ALA A 361 -11.94 15.51 -20.55
C ALA A 361 -12.05 16.70 -19.59
N VAL A 362 -11.19 17.69 -19.72
CA VAL A 362 -11.27 18.95 -18.95
C VAL A 362 -12.47 19.79 -19.41
N GLN A 363 -12.71 19.89 -20.71
CA GLN A 363 -13.85 20.63 -21.25
C GLN A 363 -15.20 20.04 -20.81
N GLY A 364 -15.30 18.70 -20.71
CA GLY A 364 -16.49 18.01 -20.24
C GLY A 364 -16.67 18.03 -18.71
N ALA A 365 -15.70 18.52 -17.95
CA ALA A 365 -15.75 18.54 -16.49
C ALA A 365 -16.61 19.71 -15.96
N ASN A 366 -17.59 19.38 -15.13
CA ASN A 366 -18.40 20.38 -14.43
C ASN A 366 -17.85 20.64 -13.02
N THR A 367 -17.03 21.66 -12.86
CA THR A 367 -16.38 22.01 -11.59
C THR A 367 -17.33 22.54 -10.50
N THR A 368 -18.64 22.69 -10.80
CA THR A 368 -19.66 23.01 -9.80
C THR A 368 -20.20 21.75 -9.11
N LEU A 369 -19.92 20.56 -9.65
CA LEU A 369 -20.31 19.30 -9.02
C LEU A 369 -19.47 19.07 -7.76
N ILE A 370 -20.14 18.73 -6.67
CA ILE A 370 -19.51 18.36 -5.39
C ILE A 370 -19.68 16.87 -5.19
N SER A 371 -18.63 16.10 -5.51
CA SER A 371 -18.61 14.67 -5.22
C SER A 371 -18.40 14.40 -3.72
N LYS A 372 -18.63 13.17 -3.30
CA LYS A 372 -18.38 12.74 -1.92
C LYS A 372 -16.89 12.77 -1.51
N ALA A 373 -15.97 13.03 -2.45
CA ALA A 373 -14.56 13.20 -2.16
C ALA A 373 -14.27 14.49 -1.35
N TRP A 374 -15.11 15.51 -1.51
CA TRP A 374 -14.97 16.81 -0.84
C TRP A 374 -15.57 16.75 0.56
N ASN A 375 -14.76 16.34 1.54
CA ASN A 375 -15.24 16.10 2.90
C ASN A 375 -14.17 16.46 3.95
N ASP A 376 -14.31 17.63 4.57
CA ASP A 376 -13.37 18.15 5.58
C ASP A 376 -13.26 17.22 6.81
N SER A 377 -14.35 16.54 7.21
CA SER A 377 -14.34 15.67 8.39
C SER A 377 -13.54 14.38 8.21
N LYS A 378 -13.16 14.06 6.96
CA LYS A 378 -12.35 12.87 6.60
C LYS A 378 -10.95 13.24 6.10
N VAL A 379 -10.56 14.49 6.24
CA VAL A 379 -9.19 14.96 5.98
C VAL A 379 -8.52 15.18 7.32
N GLU A 380 -7.58 14.31 7.65
CA GLU A 380 -6.81 14.35 8.91
C GLU A 380 -5.48 15.06 8.69
N ALA A 381 -4.38 14.30 8.64
CA ALA A 381 -3.04 14.82 8.41
C ALA A 381 -2.78 15.19 6.94
N HIS A 382 -3.37 14.43 6.03
CA HIS A 382 -3.16 14.57 4.59
C HIS A 382 -4.50 14.55 3.85
N HIS A 383 -4.48 15.06 2.61
CA HIS A 383 -5.57 14.91 1.65
C HIS A 383 -5.12 14.03 0.48
N ALA A 384 -6.05 13.63 -0.38
CA ALA A 384 -5.80 12.78 -1.53
C ALA A 384 -4.70 13.32 -2.46
N ILE A 385 -4.05 12.41 -3.18
CA ILE A 385 -3.06 12.73 -4.21
C ILE A 385 -3.81 13.26 -5.44
N ILE A 386 -3.59 14.53 -5.78
CA ILE A 386 -4.21 15.22 -6.92
C ILE A 386 -3.17 16.02 -7.71
N PRO A 387 -3.46 16.43 -8.96
CA PRO A 387 -2.63 17.36 -9.69
C PRO A 387 -2.60 18.73 -9.02
N THR A 388 -1.52 19.49 -9.25
CA THR A 388 -1.39 20.88 -8.80
C THR A 388 -1.74 21.87 -9.93
N GLU A 389 -1.75 23.16 -9.63
CA GLU A 389 -1.90 24.24 -10.63
C GLU A 389 -0.65 24.42 -11.52
N LYS A 390 0.40 23.64 -11.31
CA LYS A 390 1.66 23.73 -12.05
C LYS A 390 1.49 23.30 -13.50
N ARG A 391 1.92 24.17 -14.41
CA ARG A 391 1.95 23.88 -15.85
C ARG A 391 3.34 23.42 -16.26
N GLN A 392 3.42 22.22 -16.83
CA GLN A 392 4.63 21.62 -17.38
C GLN A 392 4.23 20.47 -18.34
N PRO A 393 4.57 20.54 -19.63
CA PRO A 393 4.24 19.48 -20.59
C PRO A 393 4.76 18.11 -20.14
N LEU A 394 3.93 17.06 -20.27
CA LEU A 394 4.28 15.69 -19.89
C LEU A 394 5.45 15.12 -20.70
N SER A 395 5.72 15.64 -21.92
CA SER A 395 6.85 15.23 -22.76
C SER A 395 8.22 15.37 -22.07
N ARG A 396 8.32 16.15 -21.00
CA ARG A 396 9.53 16.32 -20.19
C ARG A 396 9.69 15.29 -19.07
N LEU A 397 8.73 14.40 -18.93
CA LEU A 397 8.68 13.38 -17.88
C LEU A 397 9.06 12.00 -18.45
N SER A 398 9.54 11.10 -17.59
CA SER A 398 9.67 9.70 -17.95
C SER A 398 8.29 9.07 -18.23
N VAL A 399 8.27 7.97 -18.99
CA VAL A 399 7.01 7.24 -19.30
C VAL A 399 6.27 6.81 -18.03
N ALA A 400 7.00 6.42 -16.99
CA ALA A 400 6.41 6.04 -15.71
C ALA A 400 5.72 7.24 -15.02
N GLU A 401 6.38 8.40 -14.98
CA GLU A 401 5.82 9.63 -14.43
C GLU A 401 4.61 10.13 -15.23
N GLN A 402 4.66 10.06 -16.58
CA GLN A 402 3.53 10.42 -17.44
C GLN A 402 2.30 9.56 -17.11
N ARG A 403 2.46 8.23 -17.09
CA ARG A 403 1.39 7.28 -16.79
C ARG A 403 0.75 7.55 -15.43
N LEU A 404 1.57 7.80 -14.41
CA LEU A 404 1.06 8.08 -13.06
C LEU A 404 0.35 9.43 -12.99
N TYR A 405 0.90 10.48 -13.61
CA TYR A 405 0.22 11.77 -13.69
C TYR A 405 -1.14 11.64 -14.37
N GLN A 406 -1.22 10.91 -15.48
CA GLN A 406 -2.46 10.67 -16.23
C GLN A 406 -3.51 9.92 -15.38
N LEU A 407 -3.10 8.89 -14.62
CA LEU A 407 -4.02 8.20 -13.69
C LEU A 407 -4.57 9.16 -12.64
N ILE A 408 -3.67 9.93 -12.00
CA ILE A 408 -4.04 10.90 -10.96
C ILE A 408 -4.96 11.98 -11.53
N ALA A 409 -4.65 12.50 -12.71
CA ALA A 409 -5.44 13.54 -13.37
C ALA A 409 -6.84 13.04 -13.74
N ARG A 410 -6.96 11.85 -14.35
CA ARG A 410 -8.27 11.26 -14.70
C ARG A 410 -9.10 10.97 -13.45
N GLN A 411 -8.48 10.48 -12.39
CA GLN A 411 -9.17 10.20 -11.12
C GLN A 411 -9.68 11.49 -10.45
N TYR A 412 -8.91 12.58 -10.57
CA TYR A 412 -9.32 13.90 -10.11
C TYR A 412 -10.46 14.47 -10.96
N LEU A 413 -10.32 14.42 -12.28
CA LEU A 413 -11.38 14.88 -13.22
C LEU A 413 -12.69 14.11 -13.01
N ALA A 414 -12.63 12.82 -12.68
CA ALA A 414 -13.82 12.00 -12.41
C ALA A 414 -14.71 12.59 -11.29
N GLN A 415 -14.15 13.41 -10.39
CA GLN A 415 -14.91 14.08 -9.33
C GLN A 415 -15.87 15.16 -9.86
N PHE A 416 -15.69 15.60 -11.08
CA PHE A 416 -16.45 16.64 -11.77
C PHE A 416 -17.36 16.08 -12.89
N TYR A 417 -17.59 14.76 -12.86
CA TYR A 417 -18.46 14.07 -13.81
C TYR A 417 -19.67 13.46 -13.11
N PRO A 418 -20.81 13.36 -13.82
CA PRO A 418 -21.99 12.69 -13.27
C PRO A 418 -21.71 11.21 -13.01
N PRO A 419 -22.51 10.55 -12.17
CA PRO A 419 -22.38 9.12 -11.92
C PRO A 419 -22.59 8.30 -13.20
N PHE A 420 -21.98 7.13 -13.27
CA PHE A 420 -22.31 6.11 -14.24
C PHE A 420 -23.69 5.53 -13.92
N CYS A 421 -24.62 5.60 -14.88
CA CYS A 421 -25.98 5.08 -14.74
C CYS A 421 -26.16 3.82 -15.60
N TYR A 422 -26.79 2.81 -15.03
CA TYR A 422 -27.05 1.52 -15.69
C TYR A 422 -28.36 0.92 -15.23
N SER A 423 -28.89 0.00 -16.01
CA SER A 423 -30.03 -0.85 -15.65
C SER A 423 -29.59 -2.31 -15.62
N ASP A 424 -29.79 -2.99 -14.52
CA ASP A 424 -29.62 -4.43 -14.39
C ASP A 424 -30.95 -5.10 -14.68
N ALA A 425 -30.98 -6.00 -15.65
CA ALA A 425 -32.10 -6.87 -15.93
C ALA A 425 -31.77 -8.30 -15.47
N VAL A 426 -32.69 -8.91 -14.76
CA VAL A 426 -32.65 -10.32 -14.35
C VAL A 426 -33.93 -10.97 -14.80
N VAL A 427 -33.82 -12.04 -15.60
CA VAL A 427 -34.93 -12.82 -16.12
C VAL A 427 -34.77 -14.25 -15.60
N GLU A 428 -35.80 -14.74 -14.93
CA GLU A 428 -35.92 -16.14 -14.55
C GLU A 428 -36.85 -16.84 -15.54
N LEU A 429 -36.42 -17.97 -16.05
CA LEU A 429 -37.16 -18.78 -17.00
C LEU A 429 -37.43 -20.17 -16.42
N THR A 430 -38.57 -20.73 -16.74
CA THR A 430 -38.86 -22.14 -16.53
C THR A 430 -38.83 -22.87 -17.88
N ILE A 431 -37.94 -23.85 -18.04
CA ILE A 431 -37.82 -24.71 -19.22
C ILE A 431 -37.93 -26.17 -18.79
N ALA A 432 -38.93 -26.88 -19.30
CA ALA A 432 -39.17 -28.30 -18.96
C ALA A 432 -39.13 -28.59 -17.44
N GLY A 433 -39.57 -27.64 -16.61
CA GLY A 433 -39.58 -27.72 -15.15
C GLY A 433 -38.27 -27.35 -14.47
N GLY A 434 -37.24 -27.00 -15.20
CA GLY A 434 -35.96 -26.47 -14.68
C GLY A 434 -35.92 -24.94 -14.64
N ASN A 435 -35.22 -24.36 -13.68
CA ASN A 435 -35.04 -22.92 -13.53
C ASN A 435 -33.78 -22.46 -14.23
N PHE A 436 -33.88 -21.35 -14.98
CA PHE A 436 -32.77 -20.72 -15.71
C PHE A 436 -32.75 -19.24 -15.44
N ILE A 437 -31.56 -18.64 -15.37
CA ILE A 437 -31.38 -17.20 -15.15
C ILE A 437 -30.58 -16.56 -16.26
N ALA A 438 -31.12 -15.50 -16.84
CA ALA A 438 -30.40 -14.58 -17.72
C ALA A 438 -30.18 -13.23 -17.04
N LYS A 439 -29.01 -12.64 -17.19
CA LYS A 439 -28.68 -11.32 -16.63
C LYS A 439 -28.04 -10.44 -17.71
N ALA A 440 -28.42 -9.19 -17.69
CA ALA A 440 -27.77 -8.18 -18.54
C ALA A 440 -27.61 -6.86 -17.78
N ARG A 441 -26.57 -6.12 -18.12
CA ARG A 441 -26.38 -4.75 -17.65
C ARG A 441 -26.30 -3.81 -18.83
N THR A 442 -27.32 -2.98 -18.97
CA THR A 442 -27.38 -1.96 -20.00
C THR A 442 -26.89 -0.63 -19.46
N GLU A 443 -25.94 -0.02 -20.16
CA GLU A 443 -25.47 1.32 -19.84
C GLU A 443 -26.51 2.34 -20.27
N GLN A 444 -26.94 3.21 -19.33
CA GLN A 444 -27.85 4.31 -19.60
C GLN A 444 -27.08 5.63 -19.81
N ALA A 445 -26.03 5.88 -19.00
CA ALA A 445 -25.17 7.03 -19.14
C ALA A 445 -23.74 6.69 -18.68
N ALA A 446 -22.76 7.00 -19.53
CA ALA A 446 -21.34 6.70 -19.27
C ALA A 446 -20.79 7.41 -18.02
N GLY A 447 -21.27 8.64 -17.77
CA GLY A 447 -20.79 9.44 -16.66
C GLY A 447 -19.25 9.52 -16.59
N TRP A 448 -18.70 9.40 -15.38
CA TRP A 448 -17.25 9.43 -15.17
C TRP A 448 -16.47 8.30 -15.86
N LYS A 449 -17.11 7.19 -16.23
CA LYS A 449 -16.42 6.04 -16.87
C LYS A 449 -15.86 6.38 -18.25
N GLN A 450 -16.40 7.39 -18.93
CA GLN A 450 -15.89 7.82 -20.24
C GLN A 450 -14.41 8.22 -20.18
N LEU A 451 -13.93 8.74 -19.04
CA LEU A 451 -12.53 9.14 -18.84
C LEU A 451 -11.53 7.98 -18.93
N PHE A 452 -12.00 6.74 -18.75
CA PHE A 452 -11.16 5.54 -18.71
C PHE A 452 -11.36 4.60 -19.90
N ARG A 453 -12.25 4.94 -20.86
CA ARG A 453 -12.57 4.07 -22.01
C ARG A 453 -11.41 3.87 -22.97
N ARG A 454 -10.56 4.89 -23.17
CA ARG A 454 -9.40 4.80 -24.07
C ARG A 454 -8.31 3.82 -23.56
N ASP A 455 -8.27 3.57 -22.25
CA ASP A 455 -7.32 2.65 -21.63
C ASP A 455 -7.91 1.24 -21.40
N ALA A 456 -9.19 1.06 -21.66
CA ALA A 456 -9.81 -0.25 -21.60
C ALA A 456 -9.35 -1.03 -22.83
N GLU A 457 -8.20 -1.73 -22.71
CA GLU A 457 -8.02 -2.90 -23.58
C GLU A 457 -9.28 -3.74 -23.48
N PRO A 458 -9.82 -4.25 -24.62
CA PRO A 458 -10.89 -5.24 -24.57
C PRO A 458 -10.41 -6.30 -23.58
N LYS A 459 -11.05 -6.40 -22.43
CA LYS A 459 -10.78 -7.53 -21.54
C LYS A 459 -10.92 -8.76 -22.41
N PRO A 460 -9.90 -9.63 -22.53
CA PRO A 460 -10.11 -10.92 -23.10
C PRO A 460 -11.35 -11.47 -22.42
N LEU A 461 -12.31 -11.94 -23.18
CA LEU A 461 -13.47 -12.66 -22.66
C LEU A 461 -12.87 -13.67 -21.69
N ASP A 462 -13.13 -13.47 -20.40
CA ASP A 462 -12.64 -14.40 -19.40
C ASP A 462 -13.36 -15.72 -19.73
N GLU A 463 -12.62 -16.70 -20.27
CA GLU A 463 -13.15 -18.03 -20.67
C GLU A 463 -13.96 -18.68 -19.53
N HIS A 464 -13.92 -18.07 -18.34
CA HIS A 464 -14.56 -18.56 -17.13
C HIS A 464 -15.81 -17.77 -16.72
N THR A 465 -16.08 -16.63 -17.37
CA THR A 465 -17.34 -15.90 -17.12
C THR A 465 -18.44 -16.59 -17.91
N ASP A 466 -19.55 -16.90 -17.24
CA ASP A 466 -20.70 -17.56 -17.87
C ASP A 466 -21.24 -16.71 -19.01
N PRO A 467 -21.44 -17.25 -20.21
CA PRO A 467 -21.98 -16.51 -21.36
C PRO A 467 -23.30 -15.81 -21.01
N ALA A 468 -24.15 -16.44 -20.23
CA ALA A 468 -25.42 -15.88 -19.76
C ALA A 468 -25.27 -14.67 -18.82
N MET A 469 -24.04 -14.43 -18.29
CA MET A 469 -23.71 -13.32 -17.39
C MET A 469 -22.97 -12.15 -18.11
N GLN A 470 -22.63 -12.32 -19.38
CA GLN A 470 -21.87 -11.33 -20.18
C GLN A 470 -22.72 -10.55 -21.17
N GLN A 471 -24.03 -10.78 -21.18
CA GLN A 471 -24.94 -10.12 -22.12
C GLN A 471 -25.02 -8.61 -21.80
N THR A 472 -24.93 -7.79 -22.85
CA THR A 472 -25.02 -6.33 -22.75
C THR A 472 -26.46 -5.85 -22.71
N ALA A 473 -27.40 -6.62 -23.27
CA ALA A 473 -28.83 -6.34 -23.28
C ALA A 473 -29.63 -7.63 -23.35
N LEU A 474 -30.83 -7.62 -22.85
CA LEU A 474 -31.86 -8.65 -23.09
C LEU A 474 -32.97 -8.06 -23.95
N PRO A 475 -33.68 -8.89 -24.74
CA PRO A 475 -34.88 -8.45 -25.46
C PRO A 475 -35.93 -7.87 -24.50
N ALA A 476 -36.88 -7.11 -25.04
CA ALA A 476 -38.03 -6.66 -24.26
C ALA A 476 -38.94 -7.87 -23.98
N LEU A 477 -38.99 -8.32 -22.73
CA LEU A 477 -39.74 -9.49 -22.31
C LEU A 477 -40.87 -9.10 -21.36
N LYS A 478 -41.91 -9.97 -21.29
CA LYS A 478 -43.04 -9.83 -20.35
C LYS A 478 -43.16 -11.07 -19.48
N HIS A 479 -43.64 -10.89 -18.27
CA HIS A 479 -43.97 -12.01 -17.41
C HIS A 479 -44.98 -12.94 -18.06
N GLY A 480 -44.81 -14.23 -17.99
CA GLY A 480 -45.64 -15.25 -18.60
C GLY A 480 -45.40 -15.41 -20.13
N GLN A 481 -44.52 -14.62 -20.73
CA GLN A 481 -44.21 -14.74 -22.15
C GLN A 481 -43.60 -16.11 -22.46
N GLN A 482 -44.13 -16.73 -23.54
CA GLN A 482 -43.59 -17.98 -24.07
C GLN A 482 -42.49 -17.70 -25.07
N LEU A 483 -41.39 -18.38 -24.93
CA LEU A 483 -40.18 -18.34 -25.72
C LEU A 483 -39.83 -19.77 -26.13
N LEU A 484 -38.85 -19.93 -27.02
CA LEU A 484 -38.36 -21.22 -27.45
C LEU A 484 -36.89 -21.42 -26.99
N CYS A 485 -36.60 -22.51 -26.31
CA CYS A 485 -35.21 -22.96 -26.12
C CYS A 485 -34.75 -23.70 -27.37
N THR A 486 -34.03 -22.99 -28.24
CA THR A 486 -33.61 -23.53 -29.55
C THR A 486 -32.46 -24.54 -29.42
N ALA A 487 -31.56 -24.29 -28.49
CA ALA A 487 -30.40 -25.14 -28.21
C ALA A 487 -30.00 -25.10 -26.75
N ALA A 488 -29.21 -26.06 -26.32
CA ALA A 488 -28.59 -26.07 -25.00
C ALA A 488 -27.13 -26.52 -25.08
N GLN A 489 -26.25 -25.78 -24.42
CA GLN A 489 -24.82 -26.09 -24.37
C GLN A 489 -24.44 -26.66 -23.01
N LEU A 490 -23.70 -27.75 -22.97
CA LEU A 490 -23.04 -28.26 -21.78
C LEU A 490 -21.65 -27.68 -21.69
N LEU A 491 -21.39 -26.90 -20.66
CA LEU A 491 -20.06 -26.35 -20.36
C LEU A 491 -19.34 -27.23 -19.34
N GLU A 492 -18.27 -27.85 -19.75
CA GLU A 492 -17.36 -28.59 -18.88
C GLU A 492 -16.28 -27.63 -18.37
N LYS A 493 -16.26 -27.41 -17.07
CA LYS A 493 -15.31 -26.51 -16.41
C LYS A 493 -14.52 -27.23 -15.33
N GLN A 494 -13.43 -26.65 -14.89
CA GLN A 494 -12.62 -27.15 -13.77
C GLN A 494 -12.45 -26.08 -12.71
N THR A 495 -12.51 -26.49 -11.45
CA THR A 495 -12.15 -25.60 -10.34
C THR A 495 -10.69 -25.20 -10.45
N ARG A 496 -10.37 -23.98 -10.00
CA ARG A 496 -9.02 -23.43 -10.00
C ARG A 496 -8.69 -22.84 -8.64
N PRO A 497 -7.44 -22.92 -8.18
CA PRO A 497 -7.03 -22.27 -6.97
C PRO A 497 -7.01 -20.75 -7.19
N ALA A 498 -7.07 -20.00 -6.10
CA ALA A 498 -6.82 -18.57 -6.18
C ALA A 498 -5.42 -18.30 -6.77
N PRO A 499 -5.26 -17.35 -7.71
CA PRO A 499 -3.99 -17.12 -8.39
C PRO A 499 -2.88 -16.69 -7.42
N ALA A 500 -1.62 -16.98 -7.78
CA ALA A 500 -0.46 -16.44 -7.07
C ALA A 500 -0.50 -14.92 -7.05
N PHE A 501 0.09 -14.34 -6.03
CA PHE A 501 0.10 -12.89 -5.88
C PHE A 501 0.93 -12.19 -6.96
N THR A 502 0.47 -11.02 -7.40
CA THR A 502 1.27 -10.00 -8.09
C THR A 502 1.58 -8.88 -7.11
N ASP A 503 2.47 -7.93 -7.47
CA ASP A 503 2.72 -6.74 -6.63
C ASP A 503 1.41 -6.02 -6.28
N ALA A 504 0.54 -5.82 -7.26
CA ALA A 504 -0.75 -5.16 -7.07
C ALA A 504 -1.70 -5.95 -6.16
N SER A 505 -1.81 -7.28 -6.36
CA SER A 505 -2.74 -8.09 -5.55
C SER A 505 -2.20 -8.36 -4.15
N LEU A 506 -0.87 -8.42 -3.95
CA LEU A 506 -0.25 -8.53 -2.63
C LEU A 506 -0.47 -7.24 -1.83
N LEU A 507 -0.29 -6.08 -2.46
CA LEU A 507 -0.58 -4.80 -1.82
C LEU A 507 -2.08 -4.66 -1.50
N ALA A 508 -2.97 -5.10 -2.39
CA ALA A 508 -4.40 -5.14 -2.13
C ALA A 508 -4.77 -6.10 -0.98
N ALA A 509 -4.00 -7.18 -0.80
CA ALA A 509 -4.15 -8.07 0.35
C ALA A 509 -3.68 -7.41 1.66
N MET A 510 -2.61 -6.61 1.64
CA MET A 510 -2.17 -5.84 2.81
C MET A 510 -3.24 -4.82 3.25
N THR A 511 -3.80 -4.06 2.30
CA THR A 511 -4.87 -3.07 2.59
C THR A 511 -6.18 -3.72 3.02
N GLY A 512 -6.49 -4.90 2.50
CA GLY A 512 -7.70 -5.68 2.81
C GLY A 512 -7.43 -6.92 3.65
N ILE A 513 -6.44 -6.89 4.52
CA ILE A 513 -5.95 -8.06 5.28
C ILE A 513 -7.04 -8.71 6.15
N SER A 514 -8.04 -7.97 6.57
CA SER A 514 -9.19 -8.47 7.33
C SER A 514 -9.90 -9.65 6.65
N ARG A 515 -9.83 -9.76 5.30
CA ARG A 515 -10.42 -10.87 4.53
C ARG A 515 -9.70 -12.21 4.74
N TYR A 516 -8.46 -12.17 5.24
CA TYR A 516 -7.62 -13.33 5.47
C TYR A 516 -7.59 -13.76 6.95
N VAL A 517 -8.40 -13.12 7.79
CA VAL A 517 -8.51 -13.40 9.21
C VAL A 517 -9.83 -14.10 9.50
N LYS A 518 -9.77 -15.21 10.26
CA LYS A 518 -10.96 -16.00 10.64
C LYS A 518 -11.68 -15.41 11.83
N ASP A 519 -10.93 -14.93 12.83
CA ASP A 519 -11.49 -14.32 14.04
C ASP A 519 -12.23 -13.02 13.72
N GLU A 520 -13.49 -12.93 14.12
CA GLU A 520 -14.36 -11.79 13.78
C GLU A 520 -13.98 -10.52 14.55
N ALA A 521 -13.55 -10.64 15.80
CA ALA A 521 -13.11 -9.50 16.60
C ALA A 521 -11.85 -8.88 16.02
N VAL A 522 -10.85 -9.74 15.66
CA VAL A 522 -9.62 -9.32 14.98
C VAL A 522 -9.92 -8.72 13.60
N ARG A 523 -10.87 -9.33 12.87
CA ARG A 523 -11.33 -8.82 11.57
C ARG A 523 -11.92 -7.43 11.66
N LYS A 524 -12.72 -7.15 12.71
CA LYS A 524 -13.29 -5.82 12.96
C LYS A 524 -12.18 -4.79 13.21
N ILE A 525 -11.25 -5.09 14.10
CA ILE A 525 -10.08 -4.22 14.37
C ILE A 525 -9.34 -3.86 13.06
N LEU A 526 -9.05 -4.86 12.23
CA LEU A 526 -8.32 -4.66 10.96
C LEU A 526 -9.12 -3.93 9.88
N ARG A 527 -10.44 -3.84 9.99
CA ARG A 527 -11.26 -2.98 9.11
C ARG A 527 -11.24 -1.52 9.54
N ASP A 528 -11.13 -1.29 10.84
CA ASP A 528 -11.13 0.05 11.43
C ASP A 528 -9.72 0.66 11.43
N THR A 529 -8.69 -0.12 11.10
CA THR A 529 -7.31 0.30 10.91
C THR A 529 -6.91 0.26 9.43
N ASP A 530 -5.77 0.83 9.07
CA ASP A 530 -5.25 0.88 7.69
C ASP A 530 -4.80 -0.48 7.11
N GLY A 531 -5.16 -1.58 7.74
CA GLY A 531 -4.75 -2.92 7.34
C GLY A 531 -3.35 -3.29 7.85
N LEU A 532 -2.58 -4.03 7.05
CA LEU A 532 -1.24 -4.49 7.42
C LEU A 532 -0.17 -3.49 6.95
N GLY A 533 0.46 -2.79 7.88
CA GLY A 533 1.40 -1.70 7.60
C GLY A 533 0.72 -0.42 7.12
N THR A 534 1.44 0.70 7.15
CA THR A 534 0.95 2.01 6.66
C THR A 534 1.23 2.19 5.17
N ASP A 535 0.51 3.08 4.50
CA ASP A 535 0.69 3.38 3.07
C ASP A 535 2.15 3.71 2.74
N ALA A 536 2.82 4.49 3.59
CA ALA A 536 4.20 4.87 3.40
C ALA A 536 5.21 3.71 3.50
N THR A 537 4.88 2.62 4.22
CA THR A 537 5.82 1.54 4.55
C THR A 537 5.62 0.26 3.75
N ARG A 538 4.43 0.01 3.20
CA ARG A 538 4.09 -1.25 2.50
C ARG A 538 5.03 -1.61 1.38
N ALA A 539 5.34 -0.65 0.49
CA ALA A 539 6.28 -0.87 -0.62
C ALA A 539 7.67 -1.32 -0.12
N GLY A 540 8.20 -0.62 0.88
CA GLY A 540 9.50 -0.95 1.48
C GLY A 540 9.51 -2.32 2.15
N ILE A 541 8.41 -2.74 2.78
CA ILE A 541 8.29 -4.08 3.40
C ILE A 541 8.28 -5.18 2.34
N ILE A 542 7.55 -5.00 1.24
CA ILE A 542 7.55 -5.94 0.11
C ILE A 542 8.98 -6.08 -0.45
N GLU A 543 9.65 -4.97 -0.75
CA GLU A 543 11.03 -4.99 -1.26
C GLU A 543 12.03 -5.57 -0.25
N LEU A 544 11.83 -5.37 1.05
CA LEU A 544 12.66 -6.00 2.08
C LEU A 544 12.60 -7.53 2.02
N LEU A 545 11.41 -8.11 1.82
CA LEU A 545 11.24 -9.56 1.69
C LEU A 545 11.97 -10.12 0.45
N PHE A 546 11.97 -9.39 -0.68
CA PHE A 546 12.78 -9.74 -1.85
C PHE A 546 14.28 -9.63 -1.56
N LYS A 547 14.71 -8.51 -0.96
CA LYS A 547 16.12 -8.27 -0.61
C LYS A 547 16.67 -9.31 0.37
N ARG A 548 15.83 -9.82 1.27
CA ARG A 548 16.17 -10.90 2.22
C ARG A 548 16.12 -12.29 1.58
N GLY A 549 15.68 -12.42 0.34
CA GLY A 549 15.59 -13.69 -0.35
C GLY A 549 14.46 -14.59 0.17
N PHE A 550 13.43 -14.03 0.80
CA PHE A 550 12.24 -14.78 1.24
C PHE A 550 11.17 -14.87 0.16
N LEU A 551 11.12 -13.88 -0.74
CA LEU A 551 10.25 -13.84 -1.91
C LEU A 551 11.09 -13.78 -3.19
N GLN A 552 10.50 -14.28 -4.27
CA GLN A 552 11.04 -14.20 -5.63
C GLN A 552 9.94 -13.84 -6.62
N ARG A 553 10.32 -13.16 -7.72
CA ARG A 553 9.40 -12.87 -8.83
C ARG A 553 9.62 -13.92 -9.94
N ARG A 554 8.53 -14.51 -10.44
CA ARG A 554 8.49 -15.33 -11.65
C ARG A 554 7.58 -14.64 -12.66
N GLY A 555 8.16 -13.83 -13.54
CA GLY A 555 7.41 -12.90 -14.37
C GLY A 555 6.69 -11.86 -13.50
N LYS A 556 5.36 -11.77 -13.59
CA LYS A 556 4.53 -10.87 -12.77
C LYS A 556 4.11 -11.48 -11.42
N LEU A 557 4.36 -12.79 -11.21
CA LEU A 557 3.91 -13.52 -10.03
C LEU A 557 4.95 -13.48 -8.93
N ILE A 558 4.49 -13.42 -7.69
CA ILE A 558 5.28 -13.43 -6.46
C ILE A 558 5.09 -14.79 -5.79
N ASN A 559 6.20 -15.46 -5.51
CA ASN A 559 6.22 -16.74 -4.80
C ASN A 559 7.21 -16.67 -3.63
N ALA A 560 7.00 -17.48 -2.62
CA ALA A 560 7.97 -17.69 -1.55
C ALA A 560 9.13 -18.55 -2.03
N THR A 561 10.34 -18.23 -1.58
CA THR A 561 11.51 -19.10 -1.74
C THR A 561 11.49 -20.22 -0.71
N ASP A 562 12.36 -21.23 -0.86
CA ASP A 562 12.50 -22.28 0.14
C ASP A 562 12.91 -21.72 1.51
N THR A 563 13.77 -20.69 1.52
CA THR A 563 14.11 -19.97 2.76
C THR A 563 12.88 -19.31 3.40
N GLY A 564 12.02 -18.68 2.60
CA GLY A 564 10.79 -18.07 3.09
C GLY A 564 9.80 -19.09 3.65
N LYS A 565 9.63 -20.23 2.95
CA LYS A 565 8.79 -21.35 3.41
C LYS A 565 9.32 -21.97 4.69
N ALA A 566 10.63 -22.22 4.76
CA ALA A 566 11.30 -22.79 5.94
C ALA A 566 11.17 -21.85 7.16
N LEU A 567 11.31 -20.55 6.97
CA LEU A 567 11.13 -19.59 8.06
C LEU A 567 9.68 -19.64 8.59
N ILE A 568 8.68 -19.61 7.72
CA ILE A 568 7.26 -19.65 8.15
C ILE A 568 6.92 -20.98 8.81
N ALA A 569 7.45 -22.09 8.34
CA ALA A 569 7.25 -23.41 8.95
C ALA A 569 7.89 -23.53 10.35
N ALA A 570 8.99 -22.82 10.59
CA ALA A 570 9.69 -22.82 11.88
C ALA A 570 9.06 -21.89 12.92
N LEU A 571 8.34 -20.83 12.47
CA LEU A 571 7.71 -19.86 13.35
C LEU A 571 6.41 -20.41 13.97
N PRO A 572 6.06 -20.01 15.20
CA PRO A 572 4.74 -20.26 15.74
C PRO A 572 3.68 -19.59 14.84
N GLU A 573 2.54 -20.23 14.66
CA GLU A 573 1.48 -19.77 13.74
C GLU A 573 1.11 -18.31 13.96
N GLN A 574 0.95 -17.90 15.22
CA GLN A 574 0.61 -16.52 15.60
C GLN A 574 1.60 -15.47 15.07
N ALA A 575 2.87 -15.79 14.90
CA ALA A 575 3.88 -14.88 14.35
C ALA A 575 3.74 -14.71 12.83
N SER A 576 3.09 -15.65 12.15
CA SER A 576 2.84 -15.63 10.70
C SER A 576 1.45 -15.12 10.33
N LEU A 577 0.58 -14.82 11.32
CA LEU A 577 -0.78 -14.30 11.15
C LEU A 577 -0.83 -12.78 11.45
N PRO A 578 -1.76 -12.05 10.85
CA PRO A 578 -1.91 -10.61 11.10
C PRO A 578 -2.52 -10.27 12.47
N ASP A 579 -2.95 -11.27 13.23
CA ASP A 579 -3.71 -11.14 14.48
C ASP A 579 -2.94 -10.39 15.57
N MET A 580 -1.66 -10.68 15.73
CA MET A 580 -0.78 -9.95 16.65
C MET A 580 -0.69 -8.47 16.27
N THR A 581 -0.54 -8.17 14.99
CA THR A 581 -0.52 -6.79 14.49
C THR A 581 -1.83 -6.06 14.81
N ALA A 582 -2.97 -6.73 14.62
CA ALA A 582 -4.28 -6.16 14.92
C ALA A 582 -4.42 -5.82 16.41
N ARG A 583 -4.07 -6.76 17.29
CA ARG A 583 -4.13 -6.54 18.75
C ARG A 583 -3.23 -5.38 19.17
N TRP A 584 -2.03 -5.28 18.61
CA TRP A 584 -1.13 -4.17 18.92
C TRP A 584 -1.69 -2.83 18.44
N GLU A 585 -2.22 -2.75 17.22
CA GLU A 585 -2.81 -1.50 16.71
C GLU A 585 -4.04 -1.06 17.54
N ALA A 586 -4.86 -2.01 17.99
CA ALA A 586 -5.96 -1.70 18.91
C ALA A 586 -5.45 -1.13 20.24
N ALA A 587 -4.43 -1.75 20.85
CA ALA A 587 -3.85 -1.28 22.10
C ALA A 587 -3.14 0.08 21.93
N LEU A 588 -2.44 0.29 20.82
CA LEU A 588 -1.82 1.57 20.48
C LEU A 588 -2.85 2.68 20.27
N ASN A 589 -4.01 2.34 19.69
CA ASN A 589 -5.12 3.27 19.57
C ASN A 589 -5.74 3.60 20.94
N ALA A 590 -5.90 2.60 21.82
CA ALA A 590 -6.35 2.82 23.20
C ALA A 590 -5.39 3.76 23.99
N ILE A 591 -4.08 3.73 23.71
CA ILE A 591 -3.13 4.70 24.26
C ILE A 591 -3.45 6.12 23.72
N CYS A 592 -3.72 6.27 22.43
CA CYS A 592 -4.11 7.58 21.85
C CYS A 592 -5.38 8.13 22.50
N GLN A 593 -6.36 7.27 22.84
CA GLN A 593 -7.61 7.62 23.47
C GLN A 593 -7.51 7.78 25.01
N ARG A 594 -6.31 7.57 25.59
CA ARG A 594 -6.06 7.59 27.05
C ARG A 594 -6.78 6.47 27.82
N GLU A 595 -7.20 5.41 27.14
CA GLU A 595 -7.85 4.23 27.71
C GLU A 595 -6.85 3.21 28.26
N GLN A 596 -5.60 3.25 27.75
CA GLN A 596 -4.53 2.35 28.15
C GLN A 596 -3.21 3.12 28.37
N SER A 597 -2.40 2.71 29.34
CA SER A 597 -1.07 3.29 29.55
C SER A 597 0.00 2.62 28.70
N TYR A 598 1.12 3.31 28.50
CA TYR A 598 2.32 2.75 27.86
C TYR A 598 2.78 1.44 28.53
N GLN A 599 2.82 1.40 29.88
CA GLN A 599 3.26 0.23 30.62
C GLN A 599 2.29 -0.94 30.50
N ALA A 600 0.98 -0.68 30.51
CA ALA A 600 -0.04 -1.71 30.33
C ALA A 600 0.03 -2.38 28.95
N PHE A 601 0.60 -1.71 27.95
CA PHE A 601 0.90 -2.28 26.63
C PHE A 601 2.25 -3.03 26.63
N MET A 602 3.32 -2.40 27.14
CA MET A 602 4.67 -2.93 27.01
C MET A 602 4.97 -4.15 27.89
N GLN A 603 4.39 -4.21 29.09
CA GLN A 603 4.70 -5.29 30.03
C GLN A 603 4.22 -6.67 29.56
N PRO A 604 2.96 -6.85 29.12
CA PRO A 604 2.51 -8.11 28.54
C PRO A 604 3.32 -8.51 27.29
N LEU A 605 3.65 -7.52 26.44
CA LEU A 605 4.44 -7.75 25.23
C LEU A 605 5.83 -8.32 25.56
N ILE A 606 6.53 -7.78 26.57
CA ILE A 606 7.85 -8.27 26.98
C ILE A 606 7.73 -9.70 27.52
N THR A 607 6.67 -10.01 28.26
CA THR A 607 6.42 -11.37 28.77
C THR A 607 6.17 -12.36 27.62
N GLU A 608 5.30 -12.01 26.68
CA GLU A 608 5.03 -12.82 25.49
C GLU A 608 6.29 -13.01 24.63
N LEU A 609 7.06 -11.94 24.41
CA LEU A 609 8.33 -12.01 23.69
C LEU A 609 9.32 -12.98 24.34
N SER A 610 9.42 -12.98 25.67
CA SER A 610 10.30 -13.91 26.39
C SER A 610 9.89 -15.36 26.15
N GLN A 611 8.59 -15.66 26.15
CA GLN A 611 8.06 -16.98 25.82
C GLN A 611 8.37 -17.39 24.38
N LEU A 612 8.16 -16.48 23.41
CA LEU A 612 8.43 -16.73 22.00
C LEU A 612 9.92 -17.01 21.74
N VAL A 613 10.80 -16.29 22.41
CA VAL A 613 12.26 -16.50 22.31
C VAL A 613 12.66 -17.86 22.89
N HIS A 614 12.09 -18.25 24.04
CA HIS A 614 12.30 -19.58 24.61
C HIS A 614 11.80 -20.71 23.70
N GLN A 615 10.63 -20.54 23.09
CA GLN A 615 10.12 -21.49 22.12
C GLN A 615 11.06 -21.61 20.91
N ALA A 616 11.53 -20.48 20.38
CA ALA A 616 12.45 -20.45 19.25
C ALA A 616 13.76 -21.22 19.54
N ALA A 617 14.25 -21.23 20.78
CA ALA A 617 15.48 -21.93 21.16
C ALA A 617 15.38 -23.46 20.95
N ASN A 618 14.18 -24.02 20.95
CA ASN A 618 13.89 -25.45 20.83
C ASN A 618 13.47 -25.86 19.39
N VAL A 619 13.42 -24.92 18.44
CA VAL A 619 13.02 -25.19 17.06
C VAL A 619 14.24 -25.19 16.15
N THR A 620 14.42 -26.27 15.39
CA THR A 620 15.42 -26.32 14.30
C THR A 620 14.68 -26.11 12.96
N PRO A 621 14.91 -24.99 12.27
CA PRO A 621 14.31 -24.76 10.96
C PRO A 621 14.74 -25.84 9.95
N THR A 622 13.78 -26.51 9.33
CA THR A 622 14.00 -27.53 8.30
C THR A 622 13.76 -26.95 6.90
N GLY A 623 14.42 -27.50 5.88
CA GLY A 623 14.23 -27.04 4.49
C GLY A 623 14.98 -25.77 4.14
N LEU A 624 15.83 -25.26 5.00
CA LEU A 624 16.72 -24.15 4.67
C LEU A 624 17.79 -24.60 3.65
N PRO A 625 18.12 -23.78 2.65
CA PRO A 625 19.18 -24.10 1.72
C PRO A 625 20.54 -24.10 2.44
N VAL A 626 21.16 -25.26 2.51
CA VAL A 626 22.52 -25.41 3.07
C VAL A 626 23.50 -24.86 2.05
N GLN A 627 24.18 -23.79 2.38
CA GLN A 627 25.31 -23.32 1.58
C GLN A 627 26.52 -24.19 1.89
N ASN A 628 26.85 -25.08 0.98
CA ASN A 628 28.13 -25.79 1.03
C ASN A 628 29.26 -24.76 0.92
N THR A 629 29.73 -24.27 2.02
CA THR A 629 31.00 -23.56 2.07
C THR A 629 32.12 -24.58 1.79
N ARG A 630 32.41 -24.82 0.49
CA ARG A 630 33.75 -25.26 0.14
C ARG A 630 34.69 -24.21 0.69
N ARG A 631 35.27 -24.49 1.88
CA ARG A 631 36.44 -23.79 2.37
C ARG A 631 37.48 -23.85 1.25
N TRP A 632 37.64 -22.76 0.55
CA TRP A 632 38.83 -22.53 -0.26
C TRP A 632 39.98 -22.46 0.73
N ARG A 633 40.56 -23.65 1.06
CA ARG A 633 41.87 -23.73 1.67
C ARG A 633 42.85 -23.20 0.64
N GLY A 634 43.07 -21.89 0.66
CA GLY A 634 44.18 -21.28 -0.02
C GLY A 634 45.46 -21.89 0.47
N GLY A 635 45.99 -22.85 -0.28
CA GLY A 635 47.32 -23.33 -0.10
C GLY A 635 48.30 -22.18 -0.24
N LYS A 636 48.89 -21.77 0.86
CA LYS A 636 50.12 -20.98 0.82
C LYS A 636 51.20 -21.88 0.21
N ALA A 637 51.35 -21.86 -1.09
CA ALA A 637 52.56 -22.32 -1.77
C ALA A 637 53.61 -21.21 -1.59
N ALA A 638 54.58 -21.49 -0.78
CA ALA A 638 55.81 -20.72 -0.65
C ALA A 638 56.53 -20.75 -2.01
N ALA A 639 56.74 -19.61 -2.62
CA ALA A 639 57.78 -19.43 -3.63
C ALA A 639 58.79 -18.43 -3.10
N LYS A 640 59.86 -18.99 -2.58
CA LYS A 640 61.11 -18.27 -2.28
C LYS A 640 61.95 -18.09 -3.54
N ALA A 641 62.37 -16.89 -3.75
CA ALA A 641 63.64 -16.43 -4.33
C ALA A 641 63.98 -16.76 -5.78
N LYS A 642 64.23 -15.74 -6.57
CA LYS A 642 65.62 -15.40 -6.99
C LYS A 642 65.64 -14.03 -7.60
N SER A 643 66.54 -13.26 -7.07
CA SER A 643 67.12 -12.01 -7.56
C SER A 643 67.79 -12.17 -8.93
N GLY A 644 67.67 -11.15 -9.78
CA GLY A 644 68.40 -11.10 -11.03
C GLY A 644 68.27 -9.70 -11.66
N THR A 645 69.21 -8.90 -11.35
CA THR A 645 69.55 -7.58 -11.96
C THR A 645 69.60 -7.64 -13.49
N ALA A 646 69.02 -6.68 -14.18
CA ALA A 646 69.63 -6.07 -15.37
C ALA A 646 68.98 -4.70 -15.71
N ARG A 647 69.82 -3.75 -15.68
CA ARG A 647 69.74 -2.33 -16.00
C ARG A 647 69.95 -2.15 -17.51
N ARG A 648 69.13 -1.33 -18.20
CA ARG A 648 69.53 -0.52 -19.38
C ARG A 648 68.29 0.31 -19.75
N LYS A 649 68.34 1.60 -19.51
CA LYS A 649 68.83 2.81 -20.20
C LYS A 649 68.23 2.98 -21.60
N ALA A 650 67.51 4.08 -21.67
CA ALA A 650 67.56 5.18 -22.64
C ALA A 650 66.71 5.06 -23.91
N GLY A 651 66.03 6.14 -24.16
CA GLY A 651 65.81 6.63 -25.48
C GLY A 651 64.63 7.57 -25.65
N ASN A 652 64.86 8.80 -25.32
CA ASN A 652 64.20 10.03 -25.77
C ASN A 652 63.77 10.04 -27.26
N ARG A 653 62.62 10.65 -27.56
CA ARG A 653 62.48 11.80 -28.52
C ARG A 653 61.03 11.96 -28.96
N THR A 654 60.45 13.06 -28.53
CA THR A 654 60.11 14.30 -29.32
C THR A 654 59.02 14.06 -30.37
N ALA A 655 57.86 14.59 -30.12
CA ALA A 655 57.36 15.93 -30.40
C ALA A 655 56.78 16.10 -31.83
N VAL A 656 55.77 16.89 -31.86
CA VAL A 656 55.36 17.82 -32.95
C VAL A 656 54.05 17.45 -33.67
N ASN A 657 53.00 18.07 -33.22
CA ASN A 657 52.27 19.19 -33.82
C ASN A 657 51.24 18.98 -34.95
N ARG A 658 50.14 19.61 -34.71
CA ARG A 658 49.32 20.43 -35.68
C ARG A 658 48.46 19.66 -36.69
N THR A 659 47.29 19.99 -36.98
CA THR A 659 46.38 21.16 -36.99
C THR A 659 45.04 20.73 -37.53
N ALA A 660 44.00 21.24 -36.95
CA ALA A 660 42.94 22.05 -37.52
C ALA A 660 42.30 21.66 -38.88
N ALA A 661 41.02 21.59 -38.93
CA ALA A 661 40.04 22.37 -39.68
C ALA A 661 38.80 21.55 -40.02
N LYS A 662 37.66 21.94 -39.51
CA LYS A 662 36.55 22.68 -40.11
C LYS A 662 35.83 22.03 -41.31
N ARG A 663 34.47 22.06 -41.13
CA ARG A 663 33.39 22.10 -42.12
C ARG A 663 32.93 20.70 -42.58
N ASN A 664 31.67 20.37 -42.38
CA ASN A 664 30.41 21.07 -42.65
C ASN A 664 29.37 20.66 -41.59
#